data_337bd6f11791f4661e7fc595b786ff01
#
_entry.id   337bd6f11791f4661e7fc595b786ff01
#
_cell.length_a   1.000
_cell.length_b   1.000
_cell.length_c   1.000
_cell.angle_alpha   90.00
_cell.angle_beta   90.00
_cell.angle_gamma   90.00
#
_symmetry.space_group_name_H-M   'P 1'
#
loop_
_entity.id
_entity.type
_entity.pdbx_description
1 polymer ?
#
loop_
_entity_poly.entity_id
_entity_poly.type
_entity_poly.pdbx_seq_one_letter_code
_entity_poly.pdbx_strand_id
1 'polypeptide(L)'
;MISENTQEHPYASIENSELNELNDPDQYRVIFIEDDGHSENTVDQLRRDPRITVIDECREQQAALRTLVPAVDQEMLDEPTRWAYYPWRRCLVHILGPAAFNRLRLDRNRNLITADEQRRLSSLTIGVIGLSVGHAIAYNLATEGLCGEIRLTDFDELELANLNRVPGTVFDLGLNKAVVAARRIAEIDPYITVRIDRDGAVSESIDQFLDGLDIVVEECDSLDAKVLVREAARARRLPVLMTTGDRGLLDVERFDLEPARPILHGLLGDIAARDLAGLSSKDKVPHVLRILDAPQLSPRMAASLVEVGKTLSTWPQLAAEVVLGATVIANAVRRIGLGEPMPSGRVRVDVADALDRIGDPLVSGSAPAPASASAPRPADARAESGGLADILADAATRAPSGGNVQPWHIEATDDRINLRLATKYTSAMDVGYRGSAVALGAAAFNARVAAAAHGMTGHVQWSRGDEGTPLYGIAEFSPGNAPELAELYEPMLARETNRLRGTSAPIATEVLHGLRAAARDEGAELTVLDDPADIETAARLLAEADRIRYLTPTLHREMMSELRWAGDPDPDTGIDVTTLGLDPADMVVLDILRRPEVMAKLSDWDAGSALGDDTYERVTSSSALAVVSVRGRRLTDYALAGSAVEAVWVGAQRCGLAVQPVSPAFLYAHDDQDRSALSPGHAEALHDLQYAFRRLTGTERDESQALVLRLSYAPRPTVRSRRRAHTGSTPQYS
;
A
#
# COMPACT_ATOMS: atom_id res chain seq x y z
N MET A 1 53.40 36.04 17.04
CA MET A 1 53.71 34.62 16.96
C MET A 1 52.41 33.96 16.52
N ILE A 2 52.26 33.84 15.22
CA ILE A 2 51.17 33.16 14.56
C ILE A 2 51.75 31.76 14.24
N SER A 3 51.17 30.74 14.88
CA SER A 3 51.57 29.36 14.60
C SER A 3 51.02 28.94 13.24
N GLU A 4 51.90 28.69 12.32
CA GLU A 4 51.62 28.02 11.04
C GLU A 4 51.09 26.60 11.37
N ASN A 5 49.80 26.42 11.13
CA ASN A 5 49.18 25.12 11.13
C ASN A 5 49.32 24.55 9.71
N THR A 6 50.42 23.88 9.45
CA THR A 6 50.62 23.10 8.25
C THR A 6 49.65 21.93 8.29
N GLN A 7 48.56 22.03 7.54
CA GLN A 7 47.72 20.87 7.18
C GLN A 7 48.62 19.92 6.38
N GLU A 8 48.95 18.79 6.98
CA GLU A 8 49.53 17.67 6.26
C GLU A 8 48.50 17.20 5.23
N HIS A 9 48.78 17.49 3.97
CA HIS A 9 48.02 16.89 2.87
C HIS A 9 48.31 15.40 2.81
N PRO A 10 47.28 14.52 2.64
CA PRO A 10 47.44 13.06 2.70
C PRO A 10 48.01 12.51 1.35
N TYR A 11 49.09 13.10 0.86
CA TYR A 11 49.78 12.60 -0.34
C TYR A 11 51.05 11.92 0.09
N ALA A 12 50.97 10.59 0.31
CA ALA A 12 52.16 9.78 0.60
C ALA A 12 52.92 9.50 -0.72
N SER A 13 54.21 9.74 -0.72
CA SER A 13 55.16 9.20 -1.72
C SER A 13 55.23 7.66 -1.56
N ILE A 14 55.08 6.93 -2.67
CA ILE A 14 55.08 5.46 -2.66
C ILE A 14 56.50 4.94 -2.24
N GLU A 15 56.60 4.34 -1.11
CA GLU A 15 57.69 3.43 -0.80
C GLU A 15 57.46 2.04 -1.43
N ASN A 16 58.50 1.31 -1.81
CA ASN A 16 58.40 -0.01 -2.45
C ASN A 16 57.59 -1.07 -1.68
N SER A 17 57.24 -0.83 -0.41
CA SER A 17 56.38 -1.66 0.39
C SER A 17 54.89 -1.58 0.06
N GLU A 18 54.44 -0.45 -0.47
CA GLU A 18 53.03 -0.19 -0.83
C GLU A 18 52.63 -0.83 -2.17
N LEU A 19 53.59 -1.15 -3.02
CA LEU A 19 53.32 -1.88 -4.27
C LEU A 19 52.80 -3.33 -4.01
N ASN A 20 52.97 -3.87 -2.84
CA ASN A 20 52.41 -5.19 -2.45
C ASN A 20 50.93 -5.13 -2.06
N GLU A 21 50.39 -3.96 -1.69
CA GLU A 21 48.98 -3.76 -1.41
C GLU A 21 48.11 -3.58 -2.69
N LEU A 22 48.74 -3.57 -3.87
CA LEU A 22 48.08 -3.39 -5.17
C LEU A 22 47.14 -4.53 -5.59
N ASN A 23 47.06 -5.61 -4.83
CA ASN A 23 46.19 -6.74 -5.09
C ASN A 23 45.00 -6.85 -4.13
N ASP A 24 44.77 -5.86 -3.28
CA ASP A 24 43.58 -5.82 -2.44
C ASP A 24 42.32 -5.63 -3.34
N PRO A 25 41.41 -6.61 -3.36
CA PRO A 25 40.19 -6.48 -4.13
C PRO A 25 39.31 -5.30 -3.70
N ASP A 26 39.55 -4.79 -2.49
CA ASP A 26 38.79 -3.71 -1.88
C ASP A 26 39.47 -2.34 -2.02
N GLN A 27 40.62 -2.26 -2.73
CA GLN A 27 41.30 -0.99 -2.98
C GLN A 27 40.40 -0.05 -3.80
N TYR A 28 40.20 1.18 -3.31
CA TYR A 28 39.39 2.22 -3.93
C TYR A 28 40.08 3.58 -4.01
N ARG A 29 41.27 3.70 -3.42
CA ARG A 29 42.06 4.96 -3.41
C ARG A 29 42.93 5.06 -4.64
N VAL A 30 42.93 6.21 -5.26
CA VAL A 30 43.87 6.56 -6.31
C VAL A 30 45.23 6.85 -5.68
N ILE A 31 46.27 6.38 -6.32
CA ILE A 31 47.66 6.63 -5.91
C ILE A 31 48.23 7.74 -6.81
N PHE A 32 48.51 8.89 -6.22
CA PHE A 32 49.12 9.97 -6.93
C PHE A 32 50.65 9.84 -6.92
N ILE A 33 51.27 10.10 -8.09
CA ILE A 33 52.71 10.13 -8.26
C ILE A 33 53.03 11.53 -8.81
N GLU A 34 53.82 12.29 -8.08
CA GLU A 34 54.20 13.64 -8.48
C GLU A 34 55.21 13.59 -9.63
N ASP A 35 55.10 14.58 -10.54
CA ASP A 35 56.00 14.73 -11.68
C ASP A 35 57.19 15.62 -11.27
N ASP A 36 57.96 15.17 -10.26
CA ASP A 36 59.02 15.98 -9.62
C ASP A 36 60.45 15.48 -9.90
N GLY A 37 60.63 14.63 -10.91
CA GLY A 37 61.92 14.02 -11.28
C GLY A 37 62.45 12.97 -10.31
N HIS A 38 61.95 12.88 -9.08
CA HIS A 38 62.32 11.84 -8.12
C HIS A 38 61.43 10.61 -8.26
N SER A 39 60.20 10.82 -8.69
CA SER A 39 59.18 9.80 -8.91
C SER A 39 59.18 9.22 -10.34
N GLU A 40 60.02 9.73 -11.24
CA GLU A 40 60.14 9.23 -12.62
C GLU A 40 60.42 7.72 -12.69
N ASN A 41 61.21 7.17 -11.75
CA ASN A 41 61.50 5.74 -11.70
C ASN A 41 60.23 4.90 -11.48
N THR A 42 59.30 5.37 -10.65
CA THR A 42 58.05 4.68 -10.35
C THR A 42 57.11 4.72 -11.54
N VAL A 43 56.94 5.87 -12.16
CA VAL A 43 56.13 6.06 -13.39
C VAL A 43 56.69 5.19 -14.52
N ASP A 44 58.03 5.19 -14.73
CA ASP A 44 58.72 4.37 -15.73
C ASP A 44 58.56 2.88 -15.48
N GLN A 45 58.57 2.45 -14.22
CA GLN A 45 58.30 1.06 -13.84
C GLN A 45 56.86 0.64 -14.18
N LEU A 46 55.88 1.48 -13.85
CA LEU A 46 54.49 1.21 -14.18
C LEU A 46 54.24 1.22 -15.70
N ARG A 47 54.85 2.14 -16.44
CA ARG A 47 54.78 2.21 -17.92
C ARG A 47 55.36 0.95 -18.58
N ARG A 48 56.35 0.31 -17.99
CA ARG A 48 57.01 -0.90 -18.54
C ARG A 48 56.24 -2.20 -18.23
N ASP A 49 55.26 -2.14 -17.31
CA ASP A 49 54.41 -3.31 -17.02
C ASP A 49 53.34 -3.46 -18.09
N PRO A 50 53.39 -4.51 -18.92
CA PRO A 50 52.42 -4.67 -20.04
C PRO A 50 50.98 -4.92 -19.57
N ARG A 51 50.75 -5.11 -18.28
CA ARG A 51 49.44 -5.29 -17.68
C ARG A 51 48.76 -3.96 -17.34
N ILE A 52 49.52 -2.84 -17.40
CA ILE A 52 49.05 -1.52 -17.03
C ILE A 52 48.74 -0.73 -18.31
N THR A 53 47.52 -0.20 -18.38
CA THR A 53 47.13 0.73 -19.45
C THR A 53 47.58 2.13 -19.06
N VAL A 54 48.25 2.82 -19.98
CA VAL A 54 48.70 4.21 -19.78
C VAL A 54 47.83 5.15 -20.64
N ILE A 55 47.28 6.18 -20.01
CA ILE A 55 46.49 7.24 -20.66
C ILE A 55 47.24 8.57 -20.41
N ASP A 56 47.69 9.22 -21.48
CA ASP A 56 48.39 10.49 -21.42
C ASP A 56 47.78 11.52 -22.37
N GLU A 57 46.74 12.19 -21.89
CA GLU A 57 46.03 13.28 -22.59
C GLU A 57 46.26 14.61 -21.88
N CYS A 58 47.34 14.74 -21.11
CA CYS A 58 47.57 15.92 -20.28
C CYS A 58 47.85 17.17 -21.11
N ARG A 59 48.53 17.04 -22.28
CA ARG A 59 48.79 18.15 -23.20
C ARG A 59 47.50 18.71 -23.77
N GLU A 60 46.58 17.86 -24.12
CA GLU A 60 45.23 18.22 -24.61
C GLU A 60 44.43 18.92 -23.52
N GLN A 61 44.49 18.43 -22.26
CA GLN A 61 43.87 19.08 -21.11
C GLN A 61 44.48 20.48 -20.87
N GLN A 62 45.79 20.65 -20.90
CA GLN A 62 46.46 21.94 -20.78
C GLN A 62 46.09 22.91 -21.93
N ALA A 63 45.97 22.40 -23.14
CA ALA A 63 45.52 23.21 -24.28
C ALA A 63 44.09 23.70 -24.09
N ALA A 64 43.20 22.82 -23.65
CA ALA A 64 41.81 23.17 -23.33
C ALA A 64 41.71 24.19 -22.18
N LEU A 65 42.52 24.06 -21.13
CA LEU A 65 42.57 25.00 -20.00
C LEU A 65 42.92 26.42 -20.47
N ARG A 66 43.86 26.56 -21.42
CA ARG A 66 44.27 27.87 -22.00
C ARG A 66 43.19 28.53 -22.85
N THR A 67 42.20 27.79 -23.29
CA THR A 67 41.09 28.31 -24.12
C THR A 67 39.87 28.74 -23.34
N LEU A 68 39.86 28.54 -22.02
CA LEU A 68 38.74 28.90 -21.17
C LEU A 68 38.46 30.42 -21.14
N VAL A 69 37.20 30.79 -20.99
CA VAL A 69 36.79 32.20 -20.89
C VAL A 69 35.97 32.36 -19.57
N PRO A 70 36.39 33.32 -18.71
CA PRO A 70 37.60 34.14 -18.77
C PRO A 70 38.85 33.28 -18.68
N ALA A 71 39.98 33.83 -19.22
CA ALA A 71 41.25 33.16 -19.14
C ALA A 71 41.63 32.86 -17.68
N VAL A 72 42.22 31.71 -17.46
CA VAL A 72 42.79 31.35 -16.16
C VAL A 72 44.08 32.14 -15.90
N ASP A 73 44.44 32.32 -14.63
CA ASP A 73 45.68 32.98 -14.24
C ASP A 73 46.91 32.10 -14.54
N GLN A 74 48.10 32.72 -14.47
CA GLN A 74 49.35 32.05 -14.78
C GLN A 74 49.71 31.00 -13.72
N GLU A 75 49.33 31.23 -12.45
CA GLU A 75 49.56 30.28 -11.35
C GLU A 75 48.87 28.96 -11.62
N MET A 76 47.61 28.99 -12.09
CA MET A 76 46.87 27.76 -12.45
C MET A 76 47.44 27.09 -13.72
N LEU A 77 47.96 27.87 -14.70
CA LEU A 77 48.61 27.29 -15.87
C LEU A 77 49.94 26.63 -15.56
N ASP A 78 50.59 27.07 -14.50
CA ASP A 78 51.90 26.57 -14.03
C ASP A 78 51.73 25.48 -12.92
N GLU A 79 50.48 25.15 -12.56
CA GLU A 79 50.23 24.08 -11.58
C GLU A 79 50.80 22.74 -12.06
N PRO A 80 51.60 22.02 -11.20
CA PRO A 80 52.19 20.75 -11.59
C PRO A 80 51.14 19.70 -11.94
N THR A 81 51.38 19.00 -13.03
CA THR A 81 50.57 17.82 -13.42
C THR A 81 50.89 16.62 -12.56
N ARG A 82 50.04 15.60 -12.57
CA ARG A 82 50.20 14.39 -11.75
C ARG A 82 49.91 13.15 -12.55
N TRP A 83 50.57 12.04 -12.16
CA TRP A 83 50.18 10.71 -12.58
C TRP A 83 49.27 10.09 -11.52
N ALA A 84 48.03 9.72 -11.93
CA ALA A 84 47.03 9.04 -11.09
C ALA A 84 47.01 7.55 -11.46
N TYR A 85 47.40 6.69 -10.54
CA TYR A 85 47.30 5.24 -10.73
C TYR A 85 46.03 4.69 -10.05
N TYR A 86 45.24 3.96 -10.84
CA TYR A 86 43.99 3.29 -10.42
C TYR A 86 44.24 1.78 -10.31
N PRO A 87 44.54 1.24 -9.14
CA PRO A 87 44.92 -0.18 -8.98
C PRO A 87 43.87 -1.16 -9.51
N TRP A 88 42.59 -0.93 -9.22
CA TRP A 88 41.49 -1.78 -9.65
C TRP A 88 41.23 -1.79 -11.17
N ARG A 89 41.75 -0.78 -11.88
CA ARG A 89 41.72 -0.69 -13.34
C ARG A 89 43.04 -1.11 -13.96
N ARG A 90 44.11 -1.21 -13.18
CA ARG A 90 45.49 -1.28 -13.68
C ARG A 90 45.72 -0.20 -14.74
N CYS A 91 45.40 1.04 -14.39
CA CYS A 91 45.45 2.16 -15.32
C CYS A 91 46.21 3.31 -14.67
N LEU A 92 47.16 3.86 -15.41
CA LEU A 92 47.96 5.04 -15.07
C LEU A 92 47.54 6.21 -15.97
N VAL A 93 47.01 7.30 -15.39
CA VAL A 93 46.50 8.44 -16.14
C VAL A 93 47.25 9.69 -15.79
N HIS A 94 47.73 10.42 -16.81
CA HIS A 94 48.36 11.72 -16.62
C HIS A 94 47.28 12.82 -16.63
N ILE A 95 47.19 13.62 -15.57
CA ILE A 95 46.10 14.59 -15.35
C ILE A 95 46.67 15.93 -14.86
N LEU A 96 45.85 16.97 -15.02
CA LEU A 96 46.11 18.30 -14.45
C LEU A 96 46.17 18.25 -12.91
N GLY A 97 46.85 19.21 -12.31
CA GLY A 97 46.80 19.44 -10.88
C GLY A 97 45.39 19.77 -10.40
N PRO A 98 45.09 19.69 -9.08
CA PRO A 98 43.72 19.72 -8.53
C PRO A 98 42.96 21.00 -8.89
N ALA A 99 43.58 22.18 -8.88
CA ALA A 99 42.90 23.43 -9.18
C ALA A 99 42.58 23.56 -10.68
N ALA A 100 43.54 23.25 -11.55
CA ALA A 100 43.38 23.24 -12.99
C ALA A 100 42.40 22.16 -13.46
N PHE A 101 42.44 20.96 -12.86
CA PHE A 101 41.54 19.87 -13.12
C PHE A 101 40.07 20.28 -12.80
N ASN A 102 39.82 20.77 -11.60
CA ASN A 102 38.49 21.20 -11.20
C ASN A 102 37.98 22.37 -12.04
N ARG A 103 38.87 23.35 -12.35
CA ARG A 103 38.52 24.49 -13.18
C ARG A 103 38.05 24.07 -14.57
N LEU A 104 38.77 23.12 -15.20
CA LEU A 104 38.42 22.61 -16.52
C LEU A 104 37.19 21.73 -16.49
N ARG A 105 37.15 20.76 -15.56
CA ARG A 105 36.05 19.78 -15.44
C ARG A 105 34.71 20.46 -15.19
N LEU A 106 34.66 21.47 -14.32
CA LEU A 106 33.43 22.14 -13.89
C LEU A 106 33.13 23.44 -14.68
N ASP A 107 33.84 23.71 -15.79
CA ASP A 107 33.63 24.94 -16.55
C ASP A 107 32.18 25.10 -17.05
N ARG A 108 31.51 24.01 -17.38
CA ARG A 108 30.10 24.05 -17.84
C ARG A 108 29.08 24.26 -16.72
N ASN A 109 29.48 24.21 -15.46
CA ASN A 109 28.62 24.58 -14.34
C ASN A 109 28.45 26.10 -14.22
N ARG A 110 29.39 26.87 -14.78
CA ARG A 110 29.47 28.32 -14.60
C ARG A 110 28.20 29.01 -15.03
N ASN A 111 27.83 30.00 -14.24
CA ASN A 111 26.62 30.81 -14.26
C ASN A 111 25.37 30.06 -13.68
N LEU A 112 25.31 28.76 -13.74
CA LEU A 112 24.35 27.98 -12.94
C LEU A 112 24.85 27.81 -11.50
N ILE A 113 26.18 27.73 -11.34
CA ILE A 113 26.89 27.77 -10.07
C ILE A 113 28.08 28.74 -10.31
N THR A 114 28.15 29.85 -9.56
CA THR A 114 29.26 30.81 -9.68
C THR A 114 30.54 30.20 -9.10
N ALA A 115 31.70 30.79 -9.39
CA ALA A 115 32.98 30.30 -8.88
C ALA A 115 33.04 30.32 -7.34
N ASP A 116 32.45 31.34 -6.71
CA ASP A 116 32.41 31.46 -5.25
C ASP A 116 31.47 30.41 -4.62
N GLU A 117 30.32 30.17 -5.25
CA GLU A 117 29.38 29.10 -4.85
C GLU A 117 30.02 27.73 -5.00
N GLN A 118 30.70 27.46 -6.12
CA GLN A 118 31.41 26.21 -6.36
C GLN A 118 32.47 25.96 -5.27
N ARG A 119 33.23 26.97 -4.86
CA ARG A 119 34.22 26.86 -3.79
C ARG A 119 33.54 26.50 -2.44
N ARG A 120 32.41 27.14 -2.14
CA ARG A 120 31.62 26.80 -0.91
C ARG A 120 31.11 25.38 -0.95
N LEU A 121 30.53 24.96 -2.07
CA LEU A 121 30.01 23.60 -2.24
C LEU A 121 31.12 22.55 -2.16
N SER A 122 32.27 22.81 -2.80
CA SER A 122 33.46 21.94 -2.76
C SER A 122 34.11 21.83 -1.36
N SER A 123 33.69 22.63 -0.38
CA SER A 123 34.13 22.49 1.02
C SER A 123 33.21 21.64 1.87
N LEU A 124 32.07 21.19 1.35
CA LEU A 124 31.10 20.39 2.12
C LEU A 124 31.61 18.94 2.30
N THR A 125 31.30 18.41 3.49
CA THR A 125 31.46 17.02 3.83
C THR A 125 30.08 16.36 3.90
N ILE A 126 29.80 15.41 3.00
CA ILE A 126 28.46 14.80 2.85
C ILE A 126 28.54 13.30 3.19
N GLY A 127 27.64 12.85 4.06
CA GLY A 127 27.46 11.43 4.36
C GLY A 127 26.32 10.84 3.54
N VAL A 128 26.56 9.71 2.88
CA VAL A 128 25.52 8.95 2.14
C VAL A 128 25.44 7.55 2.74
N ILE A 129 24.27 7.20 3.25
CA ILE A 129 23.97 5.97 3.98
C ILE A 129 22.98 5.14 3.17
N GLY A 130 23.36 3.90 2.79
CA GLY A 130 22.58 3.04 1.89
C GLY A 130 22.83 3.35 0.42
N LEU A 131 23.48 2.43 -0.31
CA LEU A 131 24.02 2.66 -1.65
C LEU A 131 23.28 1.92 -2.78
N SER A 132 22.09 1.41 -2.52
CA SER A 132 21.20 0.98 -3.62
C SER A 132 20.65 2.16 -4.43
N VAL A 133 20.26 3.24 -3.74
CA VAL A 133 19.83 4.52 -4.32
C VAL A 133 20.94 5.56 -4.12
N GLY A 134 21.53 5.59 -2.93
CA GLY A 134 22.56 6.55 -2.55
C GLY A 134 23.82 6.53 -3.44
N HIS A 135 24.14 5.42 -4.13
CA HIS A 135 25.24 5.40 -5.09
C HIS A 135 25.01 6.41 -6.24
N ALA A 136 23.81 6.41 -6.84
CA ALA A 136 23.48 7.38 -7.90
C ALA A 136 23.51 8.83 -7.37
N ILE A 137 23.11 9.04 -6.12
CA ILE A 137 23.17 10.34 -5.45
C ILE A 137 24.65 10.76 -5.28
N ALA A 138 25.47 9.92 -4.67
CA ALA A 138 26.88 10.18 -4.45
C ALA A 138 27.63 10.47 -5.76
N TYR A 139 27.33 9.69 -6.80
CA TYR A 139 27.87 9.88 -8.15
C TYR A 139 27.47 11.25 -8.73
N ASN A 140 26.21 11.67 -8.59
CA ASN A 140 25.72 12.95 -9.07
C ASN A 140 26.35 14.12 -8.32
N LEU A 141 26.45 14.03 -6.97
CA LEU A 141 27.13 15.04 -6.15
C LEU A 141 28.58 15.24 -6.58
N ALA A 142 29.33 14.15 -6.82
CA ALA A 142 30.70 14.20 -7.31
C ALA A 142 30.80 14.79 -8.74
N THR A 143 29.86 14.41 -9.63
CA THR A 143 29.82 14.90 -11.01
C THR A 143 29.62 16.41 -11.07
N GLU A 144 28.73 16.96 -10.23
CA GLU A 144 28.50 18.41 -10.14
C GLU A 144 29.53 19.14 -9.26
N GLY A 145 30.43 18.44 -8.56
CA GLY A 145 31.40 19.02 -7.66
C GLY A 145 30.80 19.69 -6.42
N LEU A 146 29.74 19.06 -5.83
CA LEU A 146 28.99 19.62 -4.71
C LEU A 146 29.56 19.24 -3.34
N CYS A 147 30.69 18.54 -3.29
CA CYS A 147 31.39 18.19 -2.06
C CYS A 147 32.90 18.09 -2.27
N GLY A 148 33.67 18.31 -1.22
CA GLY A 148 35.12 18.05 -1.17
C GLY A 148 35.44 16.72 -0.47
N GLU A 149 34.61 16.31 0.50
CA GLU A 149 34.65 15.00 1.13
C GLU A 149 33.28 14.32 1.03
N ILE A 150 33.29 13.04 0.70
CA ILE A 150 32.08 12.21 0.75
C ILE A 150 32.35 10.96 1.58
N ARG A 151 31.44 10.67 2.52
CA ARG A 151 31.48 9.44 3.31
C ARG A 151 30.35 8.51 2.87
N LEU A 152 30.69 7.25 2.64
CA LEU A 152 29.79 6.25 2.09
C LEU A 152 29.70 5.08 3.05
N THR A 153 28.48 4.59 3.34
CA THR A 153 28.34 3.38 4.14
C THR A 153 27.26 2.46 3.57
N ASP A 154 27.61 1.21 3.38
CA ASP A 154 26.70 0.11 3.01
C ASP A 154 27.39 -1.22 3.34
N PHE A 155 26.65 -2.18 3.90
CA PHE A 155 27.18 -3.52 4.23
C PHE A 155 26.99 -4.54 3.10
N ASP A 156 26.16 -4.24 2.09
CA ASP A 156 25.85 -5.16 1.01
C ASP A 156 26.94 -5.21 -0.07
N GLU A 157 27.01 -6.36 -0.74
CA GLU A 157 27.73 -6.54 -1.98
C GLU A 157 26.85 -6.17 -3.20
N LEU A 158 27.48 -5.82 -4.32
CA LEU A 158 26.78 -5.54 -5.57
C LEU A 158 26.32 -6.85 -6.22
N GLU A 159 25.03 -6.99 -6.43
CA GLU A 159 24.41 -8.13 -7.09
C GLU A 159 23.99 -7.78 -8.53
N LEU A 160 23.80 -8.79 -9.38
CA LEU A 160 23.30 -8.62 -10.73
C LEU A 160 21.96 -7.88 -10.79
N ALA A 161 21.07 -8.17 -9.82
CA ALA A 161 19.76 -7.50 -9.71
C ALA A 161 19.86 -6.00 -9.37
N ASN A 162 21.00 -5.51 -8.90
CA ASN A 162 21.20 -4.10 -8.62
C ASN A 162 21.55 -3.29 -9.89
N LEU A 163 22.10 -3.94 -10.93
CA LEU A 163 22.56 -3.27 -12.15
C LEU A 163 21.45 -2.61 -12.95
N ASN A 164 20.19 -2.85 -12.62
CA ASN A 164 19.07 -2.11 -13.22
C ASN A 164 19.00 -0.63 -12.78
N ARG A 165 19.75 -0.26 -11.69
CA ARG A 165 19.64 1.10 -11.09
C ARG A 165 20.94 1.63 -10.46
N VAL A 166 21.79 0.75 -9.96
CA VAL A 166 23.07 1.14 -9.34
C VAL A 166 24.11 1.39 -10.45
N PRO A 167 24.88 2.50 -10.44
CA PRO A 167 25.90 2.80 -11.42
C PRO A 167 27.16 1.90 -11.32
N GLY A 168 26.97 0.59 -11.38
CA GLY A 168 27.99 -0.45 -11.39
C GLY A 168 28.03 -1.20 -12.73
N THR A 169 28.94 -2.16 -12.83
CA THR A 169 29.08 -3.03 -14.01
C THR A 169 29.18 -4.50 -13.59
N VAL A 170 29.11 -5.41 -14.56
CA VAL A 170 29.31 -6.84 -14.31
C VAL A 170 30.70 -7.16 -13.73
N PHE A 171 31.67 -6.26 -13.88
CA PHE A 171 33.02 -6.42 -13.31
C PHE A 171 33.08 -6.09 -11.81
N ASP A 172 32.04 -5.48 -11.27
CA ASP A 172 31.93 -5.06 -9.88
C ASP A 172 31.09 -6.02 -9.03
N LEU A 173 30.55 -7.10 -9.64
CA LEU A 173 29.72 -8.08 -8.92
C LEU A 173 30.50 -8.76 -7.79
N GLY A 174 29.86 -8.87 -6.61
CA GLY A 174 30.46 -9.40 -5.39
C GLY A 174 31.35 -8.44 -4.61
N LEU A 175 31.57 -7.20 -5.10
CA LEU A 175 32.23 -6.17 -4.34
C LEU A 175 31.26 -5.44 -3.42
N ASN A 176 31.73 -4.99 -2.27
CA ASN A 176 30.93 -4.14 -1.39
C ASN A 176 30.49 -2.85 -2.13
N LYS A 177 29.23 -2.45 -1.97
CA LYS A 177 28.64 -1.29 -2.68
C LYS A 177 29.37 0.01 -2.39
N ALA A 178 29.90 0.21 -1.17
CA ALA A 178 30.68 1.41 -0.83
C ALA A 178 32.01 1.46 -1.58
N VAL A 179 32.69 0.33 -1.77
CA VAL A 179 33.90 0.22 -2.60
C VAL A 179 33.58 0.58 -4.06
N VAL A 180 32.49 0.02 -4.62
CA VAL A 180 32.10 0.30 -6.01
C VAL A 180 31.79 1.79 -6.20
N ALA A 181 31.05 2.41 -5.30
CA ALA A 181 30.71 3.83 -5.36
C ALA A 181 31.97 4.71 -5.23
N ALA A 182 32.87 4.38 -4.30
CA ALA A 182 34.13 5.10 -4.12
C ALA A 182 35.00 5.07 -5.39
N ARG A 183 35.12 3.90 -6.04
CA ARG A 183 35.82 3.75 -7.31
C ARG A 183 35.23 4.61 -8.41
N ARG A 184 33.90 4.64 -8.54
CA ARG A 184 33.19 5.45 -9.55
C ARG A 184 33.42 6.94 -9.32
N ILE A 185 33.38 7.39 -8.07
CA ILE A 185 33.69 8.80 -7.73
C ILE A 185 35.13 9.14 -8.10
N ALA A 186 36.09 8.31 -7.71
CA ALA A 186 37.52 8.52 -8.02
C ALA A 186 37.81 8.51 -9.53
N GLU A 187 37.05 7.78 -10.31
CA GLU A 187 37.14 7.77 -11.80
C GLU A 187 36.56 9.03 -12.45
N ILE A 188 35.70 9.82 -11.75
CA ILE A 188 35.23 11.13 -12.20
C ILE A 188 36.17 12.24 -11.74
N ASP A 189 36.48 12.21 -10.45
CA ASP A 189 37.31 13.22 -9.79
C ASP A 189 38.19 12.57 -8.71
N PRO A 190 39.46 12.28 -8.99
CA PRO A 190 40.36 11.65 -8.05
C PRO A 190 40.73 12.53 -6.87
N TYR A 191 40.43 13.84 -6.93
CA TYR A 191 40.76 14.82 -5.89
C TYR A 191 39.67 14.94 -4.81
N ILE A 192 38.48 14.36 -5.02
CA ILE A 192 37.45 14.25 -3.97
C ILE A 192 37.92 13.24 -2.92
N THR A 193 37.88 13.65 -1.65
CA THR A 193 38.18 12.75 -0.55
C THR A 193 37.00 11.79 -0.34
N VAL A 194 37.24 10.48 -0.52
CA VAL A 194 36.21 9.45 -0.28
C VAL A 194 36.62 8.61 0.92
N ARG A 195 35.69 8.47 1.90
CA ARG A 195 35.84 7.54 3.02
C ARG A 195 34.68 6.55 2.99
N ILE A 196 34.99 5.28 3.25
CA ILE A 196 33.97 4.23 3.28
C ILE A 196 33.90 3.57 4.65
N ASP A 197 32.69 3.18 5.01
CA ASP A 197 32.38 2.25 6.09
C ASP A 197 31.59 1.08 5.49
N ARG A 198 31.93 -0.16 5.82
CA ARG A 198 31.32 -1.38 5.27
C ARG A 198 30.34 -2.03 6.21
N ASP A 199 30.22 -1.53 7.43
CA ASP A 199 29.38 -2.12 8.47
C ASP A 199 27.92 -1.62 8.38
N GLY A 200 27.67 -0.56 7.57
CA GLY A 200 26.37 0.07 7.44
C GLY A 200 26.04 0.99 8.63
N ALA A 201 24.83 1.48 8.69
CA ALA A 201 24.36 2.32 9.80
C ALA A 201 24.05 1.47 11.03
N VAL A 202 25.03 1.27 11.90
CA VAL A 202 24.88 0.53 13.16
C VAL A 202 25.15 1.44 14.37
N SER A 203 24.61 1.08 15.52
CA SER A 203 24.71 1.90 16.74
C SER A 203 26.16 2.15 17.19
N GLU A 204 27.06 1.23 16.87
CA GLU A 204 28.46 1.26 17.25
C GLU A 204 29.30 2.26 16.43
N SER A 205 28.94 2.49 15.15
CA SER A 205 29.72 3.30 14.21
C SER A 205 29.05 4.61 13.79
N ILE A 206 27.73 4.72 13.94
CA ILE A 206 26.97 5.87 13.42
C ILE A 206 27.46 7.21 13.95
N ASP A 207 27.85 7.27 15.22
CA ASP A 207 28.35 8.48 15.83
C ASP A 207 29.65 8.96 15.20
N GLN A 208 30.58 8.03 14.92
CA GLN A 208 31.85 8.33 14.24
C GLN A 208 31.62 8.67 12.76
N PHE A 209 30.69 8.00 12.11
CA PHE A 209 30.35 8.28 10.70
C PHE A 209 29.81 9.70 10.52
N LEU A 210 28.94 10.16 11.42
CA LEU A 210 28.31 11.49 11.34
C LEU A 210 29.18 12.65 11.83
N ASP A 211 30.28 12.35 12.50
CA ASP A 211 31.12 13.41 13.07
C ASP A 211 31.77 14.29 11.99
N GLY A 212 31.54 15.62 12.08
CA GLY A 212 32.05 16.60 11.12
C GLY A 212 31.39 16.59 9.75
N LEU A 213 30.22 15.94 9.58
CA LEU A 213 29.42 16.11 8.37
C LEU A 213 28.67 17.44 8.35
N ASP A 214 28.42 17.98 7.16
CA ASP A 214 27.54 19.13 6.93
C ASP A 214 26.11 18.68 6.57
N ILE A 215 25.96 17.56 5.82
CA ILE A 215 24.68 17.06 5.32
C ILE A 215 24.70 15.53 5.35
N VAL A 216 23.55 14.95 5.73
CA VAL A 216 23.31 13.50 5.69
C VAL A 216 22.27 13.19 4.63
N VAL A 217 22.58 12.22 3.76
CA VAL A 217 21.63 11.60 2.83
C VAL A 217 21.39 10.18 3.30
N GLU A 218 20.15 9.84 3.60
CA GLU A 218 19.78 8.55 4.20
C GLU A 218 18.84 7.78 3.26
N GLU A 219 19.34 6.68 2.69
CA GLU A 219 18.65 5.83 1.71
C GLU A 219 18.58 4.36 2.14
N CYS A 220 18.58 4.10 3.46
CA CYS A 220 18.47 2.74 3.98
C CYS A 220 17.09 2.15 3.72
N ASP A 221 17.03 0.85 3.49
CA ASP A 221 15.76 0.11 3.40
C ASP A 221 15.17 -0.22 4.80
N SER A 222 16.03 -0.35 5.82
CA SER A 222 15.63 -0.68 7.18
C SER A 222 15.02 0.52 7.92
N LEU A 223 13.83 0.32 8.51
CA LEU A 223 13.17 1.32 9.35
C LEU A 223 14.01 1.65 10.60
N ASP A 224 14.70 0.64 11.15
CA ASP A 224 15.55 0.80 12.33
C ASP A 224 16.72 1.74 12.02
N ALA A 225 17.38 1.53 10.88
CA ALA A 225 18.47 2.38 10.41
C ALA A 225 17.98 3.81 10.13
N LYS A 226 16.79 3.98 9.51
CA LYS A 226 16.19 5.30 9.27
C LYS A 226 15.99 6.08 10.56
N VAL A 227 15.53 5.45 11.62
CA VAL A 227 15.31 6.08 12.92
C VAL A 227 16.64 6.34 13.61
N LEU A 228 17.56 5.36 13.63
CA LEU A 228 18.88 5.49 14.23
C LEU A 228 19.67 6.69 13.65
N VAL A 229 19.73 6.77 12.33
CA VAL A 229 20.42 7.88 11.63
C VAL A 229 19.81 9.22 12.01
N ARG A 230 18.47 9.33 12.02
CA ARG A 230 17.80 10.60 12.35
C ARG A 230 17.95 10.99 13.81
N GLU A 231 17.92 10.04 14.74
CA GLU A 231 18.18 10.33 16.18
C GLU A 231 19.59 10.87 16.35
N ALA A 232 20.59 10.24 15.73
CA ALA A 232 21.99 10.65 15.81
C ALA A 232 22.26 11.97 15.06
N ALA A 233 21.65 12.19 13.90
CA ALA A 233 21.75 13.43 13.12
C ALA A 233 21.08 14.61 13.85
N ARG A 234 19.90 14.40 14.43
CA ARG A 234 19.20 15.42 15.23
C ARG A 234 20.02 15.84 16.45
N ALA A 235 20.64 14.89 17.15
CA ALA A 235 21.53 15.18 18.29
C ALA A 235 22.72 16.08 17.89
N ARG A 236 23.19 15.96 16.63
CA ARG A 236 24.28 16.75 16.04
C ARG A 236 23.82 17.98 15.29
N ARG A 237 22.50 18.20 15.18
CA ARG A 237 21.90 19.26 14.39
C ARG A 237 22.30 19.23 12.92
N LEU A 238 22.33 18.04 12.34
CA LEU A 238 22.63 17.86 10.92
C LEU A 238 21.34 17.81 10.10
N PRO A 239 21.26 18.45 8.94
CA PRO A 239 20.17 18.25 8.02
C PRO A 239 20.21 16.83 7.45
N VAL A 240 19.03 16.21 7.33
CA VAL A 240 18.85 14.87 6.75
C VAL A 240 17.98 15.00 5.51
N LEU A 241 18.43 14.39 4.42
CA LEU A 241 17.74 14.29 3.14
C LEU A 241 17.46 12.81 2.83
N MET A 242 16.30 12.53 2.28
CA MET A 242 15.92 11.20 1.80
C MET A 242 15.08 11.33 0.54
N THR A 243 15.19 10.37 -0.36
CA THR A 243 14.29 10.24 -1.52
C THR A 243 13.65 8.86 -1.55
N THR A 244 12.56 8.72 -2.30
CA THR A 244 11.97 7.42 -2.60
C THR A 244 11.83 7.25 -4.09
N GLY A 245 11.97 6.00 -4.56
CA GLY A 245 11.85 5.64 -5.98
C GLY A 245 10.41 5.63 -6.51
N ASP A 246 9.49 6.38 -5.90
CA ASP A 246 8.12 6.51 -6.41
C ASP A 246 7.71 7.98 -6.47
N ARG A 247 7.49 8.48 -7.68
CA ARG A 247 7.07 9.87 -7.97
C ARG A 247 8.01 10.91 -7.36
N GLY A 248 9.31 10.60 -7.27
CA GLY A 248 10.36 11.53 -6.84
C GLY A 248 10.07 12.20 -5.50
N LEU A 249 9.63 11.47 -4.48
CA LEU A 249 9.43 12.04 -3.14
C LEU A 249 10.77 12.47 -2.56
N LEU A 250 10.92 13.76 -2.25
CA LEU A 250 11.98 14.32 -1.43
C LEU A 250 11.45 14.55 -0.02
N ASP A 251 12.21 14.12 0.97
CA ASP A 251 11.99 14.36 2.40
C ASP A 251 13.19 15.14 2.94
N VAL A 252 12.93 16.27 3.64
CA VAL A 252 13.94 17.18 4.16
C VAL A 252 13.69 17.42 5.64
N GLU A 253 14.66 17.10 6.50
CA GLU A 253 14.62 17.38 7.92
C GLU A 253 15.80 18.31 8.29
N ARG A 254 15.51 19.56 8.59
CA ARG A 254 16.49 20.62 8.91
C ARG A 254 16.71 20.69 10.42
N PHE A 255 17.33 19.64 11.00
CA PHE A 255 17.65 19.65 12.44
C PHE A 255 18.67 20.72 12.83
N ASP A 256 19.42 21.26 11.87
CA ASP A 256 20.27 22.44 12.04
C ASP A 256 19.48 23.70 12.36
N LEU A 257 18.29 23.86 11.77
CA LEU A 257 17.37 24.99 11.99
C LEU A 257 16.30 24.67 13.02
N GLU A 258 15.82 23.44 13.06
CA GLU A 258 14.71 22.95 13.87
C GLU A 258 15.14 21.77 14.77
N PRO A 259 16.03 21.95 15.75
CA PRO A 259 16.60 20.82 16.53
C PRO A 259 15.59 20.07 17.40
N ALA A 260 14.43 20.67 17.67
CA ALA A 260 13.33 20.03 18.41
C ALA A 260 12.32 19.33 17.52
N ARG A 261 12.51 19.35 16.19
CA ARG A 261 11.61 18.72 15.25
C ARG A 261 11.55 17.20 15.50
N PRO A 262 10.35 16.60 15.56
CA PRO A 262 10.23 15.14 15.62
C PRO A 262 10.85 14.51 14.38
N ILE A 263 11.60 13.41 14.56
CA ILE A 263 12.16 12.64 13.45
C ILE A 263 11.05 12.14 12.51
N LEU A 264 11.36 12.01 11.22
CA LEU A 264 10.39 11.65 10.18
C LEU A 264 9.11 12.52 10.27
N HIS A 265 9.27 13.81 10.60
CA HIS A 265 8.18 14.78 10.76
C HIS A 265 7.11 14.38 11.81
N GLY A 266 7.41 13.43 12.70
CA GLY A 266 6.46 12.89 13.67
C GLY A 266 5.51 11.82 13.11
N LEU A 267 5.73 11.35 11.87
CA LEU A 267 4.90 10.32 11.23
C LEU A 267 4.88 9.00 11.99
N LEU A 268 5.91 8.73 12.78
CA LEU A 268 6.02 7.52 13.61
C LEU A 268 5.56 7.72 15.06
N GLY A 269 5.21 8.93 15.48
CA GLY A 269 4.99 9.25 16.90
C GLY A 269 6.32 9.21 17.68
N ASP A 270 6.28 8.77 18.93
CA ASP A 270 7.45 8.74 19.83
C ASP A 270 8.22 7.40 19.78
N ILE A 271 8.27 6.74 18.62
CA ILE A 271 8.97 5.45 18.46
C ILE A 271 10.47 5.70 18.33
N ALA A 272 11.28 5.06 19.22
CA ALA A 272 12.74 5.05 19.13
C ALA A 272 13.24 3.82 18.34
N ALA A 273 14.49 3.87 17.84
CA ALA A 273 15.10 2.77 17.09
C ALA A 273 15.07 1.43 17.87
N ARG A 274 15.32 1.48 19.19
CA ARG A 274 15.27 0.30 20.07
C ARG A 274 13.88 -0.37 20.14
N ASP A 275 12.82 0.41 19.96
CA ASP A 275 11.44 -0.09 20.04
C ASP A 275 11.04 -0.81 18.74
N LEU A 276 11.71 -0.47 17.64
CA LEU A 276 11.52 -1.09 16.33
C LEU A 276 12.27 -2.41 16.18
N ALA A 277 13.41 -2.56 16.85
CA ALA A 277 14.28 -3.74 16.73
C ALA A 277 13.57 -5.06 17.09
N GLY A 278 12.54 -5.01 17.95
CA GLY A 278 11.74 -6.18 18.35
C GLY A 278 10.51 -6.44 17.48
N LEU A 279 10.17 -5.56 16.53
CA LEU A 279 8.99 -5.70 15.70
C LEU A 279 9.22 -6.68 14.55
N SER A 280 8.20 -7.49 14.26
CA SER A 280 8.20 -8.32 13.05
C SER A 280 8.12 -7.44 11.79
N SER A 281 8.52 -8.00 10.63
CA SER A 281 8.37 -7.31 9.35
C SER A 281 6.92 -6.86 9.10
N LYS A 282 5.95 -7.65 9.51
CA LYS A 282 4.52 -7.32 9.39
C LYS A 282 4.14 -6.11 10.26
N ASP A 283 4.65 -6.04 11.48
CA ASP A 283 4.34 -4.92 12.39
C ASP A 283 5.02 -3.61 11.96
N LYS A 284 6.09 -3.67 11.18
CA LYS A 284 6.78 -2.51 10.58
C LYS A 284 6.02 -1.92 9.38
N VAL A 285 5.21 -2.70 8.66
CA VAL A 285 4.51 -2.26 7.44
C VAL A 285 3.70 -0.98 7.62
N PRO A 286 2.86 -0.78 8.66
CA PRO A 286 2.11 0.45 8.83
C PRO A 286 2.99 1.69 8.97
N HIS A 287 4.15 1.55 9.59
CA HIS A 287 5.12 2.63 9.78
C HIS A 287 5.81 3.00 8.46
N VAL A 288 6.24 2.01 7.71
CA VAL A 288 6.82 2.20 6.37
C VAL A 288 5.82 2.88 5.43
N LEU A 289 4.56 2.47 5.43
CA LEU A 289 3.52 3.05 4.60
C LEU A 289 3.20 4.51 4.96
N ARG A 290 3.35 4.91 6.22
CA ARG A 290 3.25 6.33 6.63
C ARG A 290 4.44 7.15 6.09
N ILE A 291 5.65 6.59 6.15
CA ILE A 291 6.85 7.25 5.62
C ILE A 291 6.73 7.40 4.10
N LEU A 292 6.25 6.39 3.39
CA LEU A 292 6.07 6.42 1.94
C LEU A 292 4.89 7.29 1.49
N ASP A 293 4.05 7.76 2.43
CA ASP A 293 2.81 8.48 2.13
C ASP A 293 1.90 7.65 1.22
N ALA A 294 1.45 6.50 1.74
CA ALA A 294 0.75 5.47 0.99
C ALA A 294 -0.41 5.98 0.11
N PRO A 295 -1.24 6.96 0.54
CA PRO A 295 -2.29 7.52 -0.31
C PRO A 295 -1.78 8.21 -1.59
N GLN A 296 -0.53 8.64 -1.60
CA GLN A 296 0.11 9.34 -2.71
C GLN A 296 1.03 8.46 -3.57
N LEU A 297 1.13 7.17 -3.27
CA LEU A 297 1.87 6.23 -4.10
C LEU A 297 1.29 6.16 -5.51
N SER A 298 2.15 5.95 -6.51
CA SER A 298 1.68 5.68 -7.87
C SER A 298 0.81 4.42 -7.90
N PRO A 299 -0.17 4.32 -8.81
CA PRO A 299 -1.01 3.12 -8.93
C PRO A 299 -0.18 1.84 -9.11
N ARG A 300 0.93 1.93 -9.85
CA ARG A 300 1.84 0.79 -10.07
C ARG A 300 2.57 0.38 -8.80
N MET A 301 3.10 1.34 -8.05
CA MET A 301 3.78 1.05 -6.78
C MET A 301 2.80 0.49 -5.76
N ALA A 302 1.63 1.11 -5.59
CA ALA A 302 0.60 0.66 -4.68
C ALA A 302 0.12 -0.77 -5.01
N ALA A 303 -0.10 -1.08 -6.29
CA ALA A 303 -0.43 -2.43 -6.74
C ALA A 303 0.71 -3.43 -6.47
N SER A 304 1.96 -3.02 -6.72
CA SER A 304 3.13 -3.87 -6.48
C SER A 304 3.31 -4.23 -5.00
N LEU A 305 2.94 -3.34 -4.07
CA LEU A 305 2.98 -3.62 -2.63
C LEU A 305 2.18 -4.87 -2.23
N VAL A 306 1.04 -5.09 -2.87
CA VAL A 306 0.17 -6.24 -2.62
C VAL A 306 0.81 -7.54 -3.10
N GLU A 307 1.72 -7.45 -4.07
CA GLU A 307 2.37 -8.58 -4.74
C GLU A 307 3.75 -8.94 -4.18
N VAL A 308 4.36 -8.08 -3.36
CA VAL A 308 5.67 -8.37 -2.74
C VAL A 308 5.58 -9.60 -1.84
N GLY A 309 6.51 -10.52 -2.03
CA GLY A 309 6.56 -11.83 -1.35
C GLY A 309 5.61 -12.88 -1.92
N LYS A 310 4.86 -12.57 -3.00
CA LYS A 310 3.94 -13.48 -3.70
C LYS A 310 4.34 -13.65 -5.17
N THR A 311 4.17 -12.62 -5.98
CA THR A 311 4.56 -12.61 -7.40
C THR A 311 5.76 -11.74 -7.69
N LEU A 312 6.13 -10.87 -6.73
CA LEU A 312 7.34 -10.04 -6.76
C LEU A 312 8.27 -10.42 -5.61
N SER A 313 9.56 -10.62 -5.90
CA SER A 313 10.56 -10.94 -4.89
C SER A 313 10.84 -9.76 -3.96
N THR A 314 10.77 -8.52 -4.48
CA THR A 314 11.06 -7.28 -3.76
C THR A 314 10.37 -6.09 -4.40
N TRP A 315 10.53 -4.91 -3.81
CA TRP A 315 9.99 -3.65 -4.31
C TRP A 315 10.49 -3.33 -5.72
N PRO A 316 9.62 -2.89 -6.64
CA PRO A 316 10.08 -2.41 -7.94
C PRO A 316 10.89 -1.12 -7.80
N GLN A 317 12.00 -1.03 -8.52
CA GLN A 317 12.82 0.16 -8.62
C GLN A 317 13.28 0.34 -10.07
N LEU A 318 13.15 1.56 -10.59
CA LEU A 318 13.59 1.92 -11.93
C LEU A 318 14.77 2.87 -11.86
N ALA A 319 15.75 2.73 -12.77
CA ALA A 319 16.87 3.65 -12.89
C ALA A 319 16.40 5.11 -13.04
N ALA A 320 15.36 5.36 -13.83
CA ALA A 320 14.82 6.70 -14.03
C ALA A 320 14.38 7.37 -12.72
N GLU A 321 13.72 6.63 -11.84
CA GLU A 321 13.28 7.13 -10.53
C GLU A 321 14.46 7.38 -9.58
N VAL A 322 15.46 6.49 -9.61
CA VAL A 322 16.68 6.64 -8.82
C VAL A 322 17.50 7.86 -9.28
N VAL A 323 17.64 8.06 -10.60
CA VAL A 323 18.32 9.22 -11.17
C VAL A 323 17.55 10.51 -10.88
N LEU A 324 16.22 10.48 -10.94
CA LEU A 324 15.38 11.60 -10.53
C LEU A 324 15.61 11.96 -9.06
N GLY A 325 15.60 10.97 -8.17
CA GLY A 325 15.92 11.14 -6.76
C GLY A 325 17.31 11.78 -6.56
N ALA A 326 18.33 11.27 -7.27
CA ALA A 326 19.69 11.84 -7.24
C ALA A 326 19.71 13.31 -7.68
N THR A 327 18.97 13.65 -8.74
CA THR A 327 18.85 15.03 -9.22
C THR A 327 18.19 15.94 -8.18
N VAL A 328 17.11 15.48 -7.54
CA VAL A 328 16.38 16.26 -6.54
C VAL A 328 17.22 16.47 -5.28
N ILE A 329 17.94 15.43 -4.82
CA ILE A 329 18.87 15.52 -3.68
C ILE A 329 20.02 16.49 -3.99
N ALA A 330 20.64 16.42 -5.18
CA ALA A 330 21.72 17.34 -5.57
C ALA A 330 21.26 18.82 -5.53
N ASN A 331 20.05 19.10 -6.01
CA ASN A 331 19.45 20.43 -5.91
C ASN A 331 19.20 20.85 -4.44
N ALA A 332 18.74 19.96 -3.58
CA ALA A 332 18.55 20.23 -2.16
C ALA A 332 19.89 20.50 -1.45
N VAL A 333 20.91 19.68 -1.71
CA VAL A 333 22.28 19.85 -1.19
C VAL A 333 22.83 21.21 -1.61
N ARG A 334 22.70 21.60 -2.89
CA ARG A 334 23.14 22.91 -3.39
C ARG A 334 22.47 24.05 -2.64
N ARG A 335 21.14 24.01 -2.47
CA ARG A 335 20.40 25.06 -1.74
C ARG A 335 20.83 25.16 -0.29
N ILE A 336 20.97 24.02 0.39
CA ILE A 336 21.42 24.00 1.80
C ILE A 336 22.84 24.52 1.94
N GLY A 337 23.77 24.02 1.11
CA GLY A 337 25.18 24.42 1.09
C GLY A 337 25.40 25.90 0.78
N LEU A 338 24.54 26.50 -0.04
CA LEU A 338 24.57 27.92 -0.36
C LEU A 338 23.81 28.77 0.65
N GLY A 339 23.08 28.19 1.59
CA GLY A 339 22.26 28.91 2.56
C GLY A 339 20.98 29.49 1.95
N GLU A 340 20.53 28.94 0.84
CA GLU A 340 19.24 29.30 0.26
C GLU A 340 18.07 28.74 1.09
N PRO A 341 16.88 29.36 1.02
CA PRO A 341 15.72 28.87 1.75
C PRO A 341 15.36 27.42 1.35
N MET A 342 15.46 26.52 2.32
CA MET A 342 15.06 25.12 2.19
C MET A 342 14.48 24.66 3.51
N PRO A 343 13.13 24.75 3.72
CA PRO A 343 12.51 24.35 4.97
C PRO A 343 12.44 22.82 5.11
N SER A 344 12.23 22.34 6.33
CA SER A 344 11.81 20.97 6.55
C SER A 344 10.46 20.71 5.91
N GLY A 345 10.29 19.54 5.32
CA GLY A 345 9.03 19.13 4.68
C GLY A 345 9.24 18.10 3.61
N ARG A 346 8.18 17.84 2.88
CA ARG A 346 8.14 16.80 1.83
C ARG A 346 7.57 17.39 0.54
N VAL A 347 8.12 16.95 -0.58
CA VAL A 347 7.61 17.32 -1.91
C VAL A 347 7.79 16.16 -2.88
N ARG A 348 6.87 16.02 -3.83
CA ARG A 348 6.99 15.07 -4.95
C ARG A 348 7.34 15.82 -6.23
N VAL A 349 8.30 15.27 -6.95
CA VAL A 349 8.67 15.71 -8.31
C VAL A 349 8.23 14.62 -9.28
N ASP A 350 6.95 14.65 -9.65
CA ASP A 350 6.32 13.61 -10.46
C ASP A 350 6.51 13.89 -11.95
N VAL A 351 7.40 13.14 -12.58
CA VAL A 351 7.67 13.26 -14.02
C VAL A 351 6.47 12.79 -14.85
N ALA A 352 5.74 11.76 -14.40
CA ALA A 352 4.56 11.27 -15.12
C ALA A 352 3.46 12.34 -15.13
N ASP A 353 3.18 12.97 -13.98
CA ASP A 353 2.23 14.08 -13.88
C ASP A 353 2.64 15.28 -14.74
N ALA A 354 3.94 15.54 -14.85
CA ALA A 354 4.46 16.57 -15.74
C ALA A 354 4.28 16.21 -17.24
N LEU A 355 4.49 14.94 -17.60
CA LEU A 355 4.30 14.45 -18.97
C LEU A 355 2.83 14.40 -19.37
N ASP A 356 1.94 14.07 -18.45
CA ASP A 356 0.49 14.07 -18.68
C ASP A 356 -0.06 15.48 -18.98
N ARG A 357 0.68 16.52 -18.58
CA ARG A 357 0.37 17.93 -18.86
C ARG A 357 1.05 18.48 -20.10
N ILE A 358 1.64 17.63 -20.94
CA ILE A 358 2.20 18.07 -22.22
C ILE A 358 1.08 18.71 -23.06
N GLY A 359 1.21 19.99 -23.31
CA GLY A 359 0.29 20.77 -24.14
C GLY A 359 0.91 21.16 -25.47
N ASP A 360 0.05 21.36 -26.47
CA ASP A 360 0.50 21.97 -27.73
C ASP A 360 0.94 23.41 -27.44
N PRO A 361 2.20 23.78 -27.74
CA PRO A 361 2.70 25.13 -27.50
C PRO A 361 1.96 26.20 -28.30
N LEU A 362 1.16 25.81 -29.30
CA LEU A 362 0.35 26.72 -30.14
C LEU A 362 -1.06 26.95 -29.56
N VAL A 363 -1.45 26.25 -28.50
CA VAL A 363 -2.78 26.38 -27.87
C VAL A 363 -2.64 26.78 -26.40
N SER A 364 -2.73 28.08 -26.12
CA SER A 364 -2.73 28.59 -24.73
C SER A 364 -4.16 28.72 -24.20
N GLY A 365 -4.50 27.99 -23.15
CA GLY A 365 -5.82 28.12 -22.48
C GLY A 365 -5.84 27.51 -21.07
N SER A 366 -6.30 28.29 -20.15
CA SER A 366 -6.30 28.23 -18.69
C SER A 366 -6.88 26.97 -17.99
N ALA A 367 -6.38 26.65 -16.82
CA ALA A 367 -6.84 25.57 -15.92
C ALA A 367 -7.78 26.07 -14.80
N PRO A 368 -8.69 25.23 -14.28
CA PRO A 368 -9.60 25.57 -13.18
C PRO A 368 -9.12 25.16 -11.78
N ALA A 369 -9.66 25.82 -10.75
CA ALA A 369 -9.28 25.70 -9.33
C ALA A 369 -10.16 24.68 -8.53
N PRO A 370 -9.71 24.17 -7.37
CA PRO A 370 -10.36 23.10 -6.62
C PRO A 370 -11.39 23.58 -5.56
N ALA A 371 -12.34 22.72 -5.22
CA ALA A 371 -13.45 22.98 -4.31
C ALA A 371 -13.22 22.43 -2.88
N SER A 372 -13.78 23.10 -1.88
CA SER A 372 -13.59 22.85 -0.43
C SER A 372 -14.78 22.12 0.22
N ALA A 373 -14.53 21.39 1.32
CA ALA A 373 -15.48 20.57 2.07
C ALA A 373 -15.93 21.22 3.41
N SER A 374 -17.14 20.87 3.86
CA SER A 374 -17.74 21.36 5.13
C SER A 374 -18.11 20.22 6.11
N ALA A 375 -18.23 20.54 7.39
CA ALA A 375 -18.21 19.66 8.57
C ALA A 375 -19.61 19.20 9.10
N PRO A 376 -19.73 18.19 9.97
CA PRO A 376 -20.95 17.43 10.31
C PRO A 376 -21.67 17.82 11.62
N ARG A 377 -22.90 17.29 11.80
CA ARG A 377 -23.77 17.45 12.98
C ARG A 377 -24.14 16.11 13.64
N PRO A 378 -24.47 16.08 14.93
CA PRO A 378 -24.65 14.84 15.72
C PRO A 378 -26.07 14.26 15.77
N ALA A 379 -26.18 12.98 16.17
CA ALA A 379 -27.38 12.16 16.21
C ALA A 379 -28.04 12.11 17.61
N ASP A 380 -29.37 12.01 17.65
CA ASP A 380 -30.17 11.95 18.90
C ASP A 380 -30.97 10.65 19.10
N ALA A 381 -31.39 10.45 20.36
CA ALA A 381 -31.89 9.25 20.97
C ALA A 381 -33.37 8.91 20.67
N ARG A 382 -33.72 7.63 20.88
CA ARG A 382 -35.06 7.03 20.65
C ARG A 382 -36.05 7.30 21.77
N ALA A 383 -37.35 7.35 21.40
CA ALA A 383 -38.50 7.31 22.30
C ALA A 383 -39.10 5.91 22.34
N GLU A 384 -39.30 5.38 23.53
CA GLU A 384 -40.08 4.15 23.80
C GLU A 384 -41.56 4.51 23.94
N SER A 385 -42.37 4.06 22.97
CA SER A 385 -43.82 3.68 23.10
C SER A 385 -44.50 3.69 21.74
N GLY A 386 -44.36 2.58 21.00
CA GLY A 386 -45.09 2.35 19.75
C GLY A 386 -46.17 1.28 19.93
N GLY A 387 -47.25 1.37 19.12
CA GLY A 387 -48.25 0.30 18.99
C GLY A 387 -47.67 -0.95 18.33
N LEU A 388 -48.46 -1.98 18.13
CA LEU A 388 -48.02 -3.22 17.47
C LEU A 388 -47.49 -2.95 16.04
N ALA A 389 -48.05 -2.01 15.34
CA ALA A 389 -47.57 -1.55 14.02
C ALA A 389 -46.08 -1.16 14.05
N ASP A 390 -45.67 -0.37 15.05
CA ASP A 390 -44.25 0.08 15.17
C ASP A 390 -43.33 -1.12 15.50
N ILE A 391 -43.78 -2.04 16.32
CA ILE A 391 -43.03 -3.25 16.67
C ILE A 391 -42.82 -4.15 15.44
N LEU A 392 -43.85 -4.34 14.61
CA LEU A 392 -43.77 -5.12 13.39
C LEU A 392 -42.79 -4.47 12.38
N ALA A 393 -42.89 -3.16 12.22
CA ALA A 393 -42.02 -2.42 11.33
C ALA A 393 -40.55 -2.41 11.79
N ASP A 394 -40.28 -2.18 13.10
CA ASP A 394 -38.92 -2.24 13.66
C ASP A 394 -38.35 -3.66 13.50
N ALA A 395 -39.08 -4.69 13.82
CA ALA A 395 -38.62 -6.07 13.64
C ALA A 395 -38.28 -6.37 12.18
N ALA A 396 -39.13 -6.00 11.24
CA ALA A 396 -38.87 -6.19 9.80
C ALA A 396 -37.61 -5.45 9.33
N THR A 397 -37.41 -4.19 9.76
CA THR A 397 -36.22 -3.40 9.37
C THR A 397 -34.91 -3.95 9.92
N ARG A 398 -34.94 -4.79 10.94
CA ARG A 398 -33.74 -5.47 11.48
C ARG A 398 -33.20 -6.57 10.59
N ALA A 399 -33.92 -6.99 9.55
CA ALA A 399 -33.47 -8.02 8.61
C ALA A 399 -32.09 -7.70 7.99
N PRO A 400 -31.32 -8.74 7.59
CA PRO A 400 -30.08 -8.54 6.87
C PRO A 400 -30.34 -8.15 5.41
N SER A 401 -29.40 -7.40 4.82
CA SER A 401 -29.36 -7.12 3.38
C SER A 401 -27.94 -6.99 2.89
N GLY A 402 -27.69 -7.30 1.61
CA GLY A 402 -26.38 -7.10 0.99
C GLY A 402 -25.92 -5.65 1.19
N GLY A 403 -24.64 -5.44 1.59
CA GLY A 403 -24.12 -4.11 1.87
C GLY A 403 -24.92 -3.28 2.87
N ASN A 404 -25.86 -3.89 3.61
CA ASN A 404 -26.80 -3.18 4.48
C ASN A 404 -27.59 -2.07 3.75
N VAL A 405 -27.91 -2.29 2.49
CA VAL A 405 -28.59 -1.28 1.64
C VAL A 405 -30.07 -1.12 1.98
N GLN A 406 -30.68 -2.09 2.67
CA GLN A 406 -32.08 -2.08 3.12
C GLN A 406 -33.05 -1.83 1.95
N PRO A 407 -33.19 -2.81 1.02
CA PRO A 407 -33.85 -2.63 -0.28
C PRO A 407 -35.38 -2.77 -0.19
N TRP A 408 -36.00 -2.07 0.74
CA TRP A 408 -37.44 -2.21 1.02
C TRP A 408 -38.11 -0.89 1.35
N HIS A 409 -39.46 -0.90 1.11
CA HIS A 409 -40.41 -0.02 1.75
C HIS A 409 -41.33 -0.88 2.61
N ILE A 410 -41.45 -0.55 3.88
CA ILE A 410 -42.22 -1.28 4.89
C ILE A 410 -43.31 -0.37 5.43
N GLU A 411 -44.55 -0.82 5.35
CA GLU A 411 -45.72 -0.17 5.95
C GLU A 411 -46.44 -1.17 6.84
N ALA A 412 -46.66 -0.84 8.11
CA ALA A 412 -47.32 -1.71 9.07
C ALA A 412 -48.52 -1.04 9.71
N THR A 413 -49.54 -1.85 10.02
CA THR A 413 -50.65 -1.57 10.90
C THR A 413 -50.67 -2.63 12.01
N ASP A 414 -51.57 -2.53 13.00
CA ASP A 414 -51.62 -3.49 14.09
C ASP A 414 -52.02 -4.92 13.66
N ASP A 415 -52.57 -5.08 12.48
CA ASP A 415 -53.04 -6.35 11.93
C ASP A 415 -52.43 -6.70 10.55
N ARG A 416 -51.54 -5.86 10.01
CA ARG A 416 -51.04 -6.08 8.67
C ARG A 416 -49.65 -5.50 8.48
N ILE A 417 -48.84 -6.12 7.64
CA ILE A 417 -47.59 -5.56 7.11
C ILE A 417 -47.53 -5.66 5.57
N ASN A 418 -47.14 -4.60 4.93
CA ASN A 418 -46.83 -4.53 3.50
C ASN A 418 -45.33 -4.37 3.29
N LEU A 419 -44.74 -5.22 2.48
CA LEU A 419 -43.32 -5.25 2.13
C LEU A 419 -43.18 -5.05 0.63
N ARG A 420 -42.45 -4.01 0.20
CA ARG A 420 -42.23 -3.73 -1.22
C ARG A 420 -40.75 -3.64 -1.50
N LEU A 421 -40.30 -4.31 -2.56
CA LEU A 421 -38.91 -4.20 -3.02
C LEU A 421 -38.67 -2.80 -3.62
N ALA A 422 -37.62 -2.12 -3.13
CA ALA A 422 -37.22 -0.78 -3.56
C ALA A 422 -35.99 -0.88 -4.48
N THR A 423 -36.21 -0.89 -5.79
CA THR A 423 -35.18 -1.12 -6.82
C THR A 423 -34.03 -0.13 -6.77
N LYS A 424 -34.25 1.11 -6.29
CA LYS A 424 -33.21 2.15 -6.16
C LYS A 424 -32.10 1.82 -5.15
N TYR A 425 -32.29 0.81 -4.30
CA TYR A 425 -31.34 0.40 -3.25
C TYR A 425 -30.66 -0.93 -3.55
N THR A 426 -30.60 -1.36 -4.79
CA THR A 426 -29.94 -2.59 -5.20
C THR A 426 -28.54 -2.33 -5.74
N SER A 427 -27.75 -3.39 -6.00
CA SER A 427 -26.41 -3.34 -6.56
C SER A 427 -26.31 -4.20 -7.81
N ALA A 428 -25.21 -4.07 -8.59
CA ALA A 428 -24.96 -4.91 -9.77
C ALA A 428 -24.83 -6.40 -9.40
N MET A 429 -24.35 -6.73 -8.19
CA MET A 429 -24.31 -8.10 -7.70
C MET A 429 -25.69 -8.71 -7.43
N ASP A 430 -26.68 -7.89 -7.22
CA ASP A 430 -28.08 -8.31 -7.00
C ASP A 430 -28.80 -8.56 -8.33
N VAL A 431 -28.25 -9.47 -9.12
CA VAL A 431 -28.76 -9.78 -10.46
C VAL A 431 -30.24 -10.12 -10.42
N GLY A 432 -31.06 -9.35 -11.14
CA GLY A 432 -32.50 -9.54 -11.19
C GLY A 432 -33.22 -9.38 -9.85
N TYR A 433 -32.66 -8.60 -8.91
CA TYR A 433 -33.20 -8.34 -7.58
C TYR A 433 -33.34 -9.58 -6.67
N ARG A 434 -32.56 -10.65 -6.93
CA ARG A 434 -32.68 -11.94 -6.22
C ARG A 434 -32.18 -11.82 -4.78
N GLY A 435 -31.09 -11.12 -4.53
CA GLY A 435 -30.59 -10.82 -3.19
C GLY A 435 -31.50 -9.88 -2.41
N SER A 436 -32.10 -8.89 -3.07
CA SER A 436 -33.14 -8.05 -2.46
C SER A 436 -34.39 -8.83 -2.10
N ALA A 437 -34.79 -9.81 -2.91
CA ALA A 437 -35.92 -10.70 -2.57
C ALA A 437 -35.61 -11.56 -1.33
N VAL A 438 -34.37 -12.08 -1.19
CA VAL A 438 -33.94 -12.76 0.03
C VAL A 438 -34.03 -11.83 1.24
N ALA A 439 -33.59 -10.57 1.11
CA ALA A 439 -33.69 -9.59 2.19
C ALA A 439 -35.13 -9.28 2.61
N LEU A 440 -36.07 -9.19 1.63
CA LEU A 440 -37.47 -9.02 1.92
C LEU A 440 -38.06 -10.25 2.65
N GLY A 441 -37.66 -11.45 2.26
CA GLY A 441 -38.05 -12.68 2.93
C GLY A 441 -37.62 -12.73 4.40
N ALA A 442 -36.39 -12.31 4.67
CA ALA A 442 -35.88 -12.17 6.02
C ALA A 442 -36.67 -11.11 6.83
N ALA A 443 -37.05 -9.98 6.22
CA ALA A 443 -37.90 -8.97 6.85
C ALA A 443 -39.30 -9.50 7.19
N ALA A 444 -39.85 -10.32 6.30
CA ALA A 444 -41.13 -11.00 6.53
C ALA A 444 -41.08 -12.01 7.70
N PHE A 445 -39.99 -12.76 7.80
CA PHE A 445 -39.77 -13.67 8.92
C PHE A 445 -39.72 -12.90 10.23
N ASN A 446 -38.94 -11.84 10.33
CA ASN A 446 -38.84 -11.02 11.53
C ASN A 446 -40.21 -10.42 11.96
N ALA A 447 -41.00 -9.93 11.01
CA ALA A 447 -42.36 -9.44 11.30
C ALA A 447 -43.27 -10.55 11.86
N ARG A 448 -43.20 -11.78 11.32
CA ARG A 448 -43.95 -12.94 11.81
C ARG A 448 -43.53 -13.34 13.22
N VAL A 449 -42.24 -13.32 13.50
CA VAL A 449 -41.70 -13.60 14.84
C VAL A 449 -42.18 -12.55 15.83
N ALA A 450 -42.17 -11.28 15.48
CA ALA A 450 -42.67 -10.19 16.32
C ALA A 450 -44.19 -10.30 16.54
N ALA A 451 -44.98 -10.61 15.51
CA ALA A 451 -46.41 -10.83 15.62
C ALA A 451 -46.73 -12.02 16.59
N ALA A 452 -46.01 -13.14 16.43
CA ALA A 452 -46.16 -14.33 17.29
C ALA A 452 -45.87 -14.02 18.76
N ALA A 453 -44.84 -13.25 19.07
CA ALA A 453 -44.49 -12.81 20.43
C ALA A 453 -45.60 -11.95 21.06
N HIS A 454 -46.46 -11.33 20.24
CA HIS A 454 -47.57 -10.49 20.68
C HIS A 454 -48.95 -11.18 20.49
N GLY A 455 -48.98 -12.52 20.38
CA GLY A 455 -50.21 -13.30 20.29
C GLY A 455 -50.94 -13.18 18.96
N MET A 456 -50.26 -12.84 17.90
CA MET A 456 -50.78 -12.73 16.54
C MET A 456 -50.09 -13.72 15.61
N THR A 457 -50.80 -14.29 14.65
CA THR A 457 -50.27 -15.21 13.66
C THR A 457 -50.71 -14.82 12.25
N GLY A 458 -49.83 -15.07 11.27
CA GLY A 458 -50.14 -14.78 9.88
C GLY A 458 -49.06 -15.32 8.92
N HIS A 459 -49.42 -15.39 7.65
CA HIS A 459 -48.52 -15.83 6.58
C HIS A 459 -48.38 -14.75 5.55
N VAL A 460 -47.17 -14.65 4.98
CA VAL A 460 -46.88 -13.66 3.91
C VAL A 460 -47.30 -14.23 2.56
N GLN A 461 -48.11 -13.48 1.84
CA GLN A 461 -48.45 -13.77 0.45
C GLN A 461 -47.58 -12.94 -0.46
N TRP A 462 -46.74 -13.61 -1.25
CA TRP A 462 -45.83 -12.98 -2.20
C TRP A 462 -46.48 -12.86 -3.57
N SER A 463 -46.29 -11.71 -4.21
CA SER A 463 -46.81 -11.44 -5.55
C SER A 463 -45.77 -10.68 -6.38
N ARG A 464 -45.77 -10.95 -7.69
CA ARG A 464 -44.99 -10.20 -8.67
C ARG A 464 -45.68 -8.87 -8.94
N GLY A 465 -44.89 -7.79 -8.94
CA GLY A 465 -45.35 -6.44 -9.30
C GLY A 465 -44.85 -5.98 -10.68
N ASP A 466 -44.74 -4.68 -10.84
CA ASP A 466 -44.25 -4.00 -12.04
C ASP A 466 -42.75 -3.70 -12.00
N GLU A 467 -42.22 -2.97 -13.01
CA GLU A 467 -40.81 -2.59 -13.07
C GLU A 467 -40.35 -1.75 -11.87
N GLY A 468 -41.21 -0.93 -11.30
CA GLY A 468 -40.87 -0.07 -10.15
C GLY A 468 -40.86 -0.80 -8.82
N THR A 469 -41.68 -1.87 -8.72
CA THR A 469 -41.82 -2.72 -7.53
C THR A 469 -41.94 -4.18 -7.96
N PRO A 470 -40.85 -4.85 -8.34
CA PRO A 470 -40.88 -6.19 -8.96
C PRO A 470 -41.36 -7.30 -8.02
N LEU A 471 -41.33 -7.06 -6.73
CA LEU A 471 -41.81 -7.99 -5.70
C LEU A 471 -42.51 -7.24 -4.58
N TYR A 472 -43.67 -7.73 -4.16
CA TYR A 472 -44.31 -7.29 -2.92
C TYR A 472 -44.88 -8.46 -2.13
N GLY A 473 -44.88 -8.29 -0.80
CA GLY A 473 -45.42 -9.25 0.17
C GLY A 473 -46.43 -8.57 1.09
N ILE A 474 -47.49 -9.27 1.39
CA ILE A 474 -48.51 -8.83 2.33
C ILE A 474 -48.72 -9.93 3.37
N ALA A 475 -48.67 -9.57 4.65
CA ALA A 475 -49.15 -10.45 5.72
C ALA A 475 -50.28 -9.77 6.45
N GLU A 476 -51.39 -10.53 6.64
CA GLU A 476 -52.46 -10.18 7.53
C GLU A 476 -52.32 -11.04 8.77
N PHE A 477 -52.38 -10.40 9.94
CA PHE A 477 -52.23 -11.04 11.23
C PHE A 477 -53.58 -11.10 11.95
N SER A 478 -53.82 -12.23 12.61
CA SER A 478 -54.99 -12.44 13.43
C SER A 478 -54.58 -13.03 14.78
N PRO A 479 -55.40 -12.84 15.83
CA PRO A 479 -55.12 -13.46 17.13
C PRO A 479 -54.88 -14.97 17.00
N GLY A 480 -53.75 -15.44 17.51
CA GLY A 480 -53.31 -16.83 17.39
C GLY A 480 -52.12 -17.14 18.30
N ASN A 481 -51.75 -18.40 18.39
CA ASN A 481 -50.63 -18.84 19.21
C ASN A 481 -49.63 -19.65 18.37
N ALA A 482 -48.40 -19.19 18.32
CA ALA A 482 -47.27 -19.85 17.66
C ALA A 482 -46.05 -19.80 18.60
N PRO A 483 -46.03 -20.62 19.67
CA PRO A 483 -45.03 -20.52 20.73
C PRO A 483 -43.60 -20.72 20.22
N GLU A 484 -43.35 -21.63 19.29
CA GLU A 484 -42.03 -21.89 18.71
C GLU A 484 -41.47 -20.65 17.97
N LEU A 485 -42.35 -19.94 17.25
CA LEU A 485 -41.96 -18.71 16.56
C LEU A 485 -41.79 -17.55 17.55
N ALA A 486 -42.65 -17.45 18.57
CA ALA A 486 -42.57 -16.42 19.60
C ALA A 486 -41.28 -16.50 20.44
N GLU A 487 -40.75 -17.70 20.71
CA GLU A 487 -39.47 -17.92 21.41
C GLU A 487 -38.26 -17.34 20.62
N LEU A 488 -38.40 -17.08 19.34
CA LEU A 488 -37.33 -16.49 18.51
C LEU A 488 -37.27 -14.97 18.60
N TYR A 489 -38.20 -14.30 19.30
CA TYR A 489 -38.30 -12.84 19.32
C TYR A 489 -37.04 -12.19 19.90
N GLU A 490 -36.63 -12.54 21.12
CA GLU A 490 -35.40 -12.00 21.72
C GLU A 490 -34.12 -12.40 20.97
N PRO A 491 -33.95 -13.67 20.53
CA PRO A 491 -32.85 -14.05 19.63
C PRO A 491 -32.81 -13.23 18.34
N MET A 492 -33.94 -12.94 17.71
CA MET A 492 -34.06 -12.14 16.50
C MET A 492 -33.63 -10.69 16.76
N LEU A 493 -34.07 -10.08 17.85
CA LEU A 493 -33.63 -8.73 18.25
C LEU A 493 -32.13 -8.66 18.53
N ALA A 494 -31.54 -9.74 19.02
CA ALA A 494 -30.13 -9.87 19.30
C ALA A 494 -29.26 -10.25 18.07
N ARG A 495 -29.91 -10.59 16.93
CA ARG A 495 -29.23 -11.03 15.73
C ARG A 495 -28.27 -9.96 15.20
N GLU A 496 -27.06 -10.40 14.85
CA GLU A 496 -26.00 -9.53 14.34
C GLU A 496 -25.13 -10.26 13.28
N THR A 497 -24.47 -9.51 12.43
CA THR A 497 -23.46 -10.05 11.51
C THR A 497 -22.11 -10.06 12.21
N ASN A 498 -21.49 -11.21 12.29
CA ASN A 498 -20.17 -11.37 12.90
C ASN A 498 -19.13 -11.73 11.84
N ARG A 499 -18.26 -10.77 11.51
CA ARG A 499 -17.20 -10.90 10.51
C ARG A 499 -15.84 -11.25 11.10
N LEU A 500 -15.77 -11.46 12.43
CA LEU A 500 -14.49 -11.84 13.06
C LEU A 500 -14.05 -13.22 12.58
N ARG A 501 -12.75 -13.43 12.50
CA ARG A 501 -12.20 -14.77 12.30
C ARG A 501 -12.57 -15.63 13.51
N GLY A 502 -13.13 -16.78 13.25
CA GLY A 502 -13.59 -17.69 14.30
C GLY A 502 -12.58 -18.78 14.59
N THR A 503 -12.98 -19.67 15.50
CA THR A 503 -12.29 -20.94 15.73
C THR A 503 -13.11 -22.03 15.05
N SER A 504 -12.46 -22.87 14.25
CA SER A 504 -13.07 -24.06 13.66
C SER A 504 -13.18 -25.15 14.73
N ALA A 505 -14.36 -25.25 15.34
CA ALA A 505 -14.70 -26.35 16.25
C ALA A 505 -15.93 -27.09 15.70
N PRO A 506 -16.04 -28.39 15.89
CA PRO A 506 -17.21 -29.17 15.44
C PRO A 506 -18.50 -28.62 16.02
N ILE A 507 -19.50 -28.46 15.16
CA ILE A 507 -20.86 -28.09 15.58
C ILE A 507 -21.61 -29.38 15.97
N ALA A 508 -22.32 -29.36 17.11
CA ALA A 508 -23.09 -30.53 17.57
C ALA A 508 -24.14 -30.93 16.52
N THR A 509 -24.27 -32.22 16.30
CA THR A 509 -25.19 -32.77 15.29
C THR A 509 -26.65 -32.35 15.51
N GLU A 510 -27.06 -32.21 16.78
CA GLU A 510 -28.40 -31.75 17.17
C GLU A 510 -28.63 -30.29 16.71
N VAL A 511 -27.60 -29.44 16.79
CA VAL A 511 -27.67 -28.05 16.29
C VAL A 511 -27.85 -28.05 14.78
N LEU A 512 -27.06 -28.84 14.06
CA LEU A 512 -27.17 -28.93 12.60
C LEU A 512 -28.54 -29.49 12.16
N HIS A 513 -29.07 -30.46 12.89
CA HIS A 513 -30.43 -30.99 12.65
C HIS A 513 -31.48 -29.91 12.88
N GLY A 514 -31.37 -29.13 13.96
CA GLY A 514 -32.26 -28.00 14.25
C GLY A 514 -32.24 -26.94 13.17
N LEU A 515 -31.05 -26.57 12.67
CA LEU A 515 -30.91 -25.60 11.58
C LEU A 515 -31.54 -26.10 10.26
N ARG A 516 -31.36 -27.39 9.93
CA ARG A 516 -32.00 -27.99 8.75
C ARG A 516 -33.53 -28.04 8.90
N ALA A 517 -34.03 -28.27 10.11
CA ALA A 517 -35.47 -28.22 10.37
C ALA A 517 -36.01 -26.79 10.18
N ALA A 518 -35.34 -25.78 10.77
CA ALA A 518 -35.72 -24.38 10.63
C ALA A 518 -35.79 -23.93 9.16
N ALA A 519 -34.87 -24.39 8.32
CA ALA A 519 -34.90 -24.09 6.87
C ALA A 519 -36.12 -24.74 6.19
N ARG A 520 -36.43 -26.02 6.51
CA ARG A 520 -37.55 -26.76 5.91
C ARG A 520 -38.91 -26.20 6.34
N ASP A 521 -39.02 -25.74 7.57
CA ASP A 521 -40.26 -25.14 8.09
C ASP A 521 -40.61 -23.86 7.33
N GLU A 522 -39.62 -23.18 6.77
CA GLU A 522 -39.75 -22.02 5.88
C GLU A 522 -39.73 -22.40 4.38
N GLY A 523 -39.76 -23.67 4.02
CA GLY A 523 -39.89 -24.15 2.64
C GLY A 523 -38.60 -24.15 1.82
N ALA A 524 -37.43 -24.16 2.45
CA ALA A 524 -36.12 -24.23 1.81
C ALA A 524 -35.30 -25.43 2.33
N GLU A 525 -34.21 -25.73 1.65
CA GLU A 525 -33.26 -26.76 2.08
C GLU A 525 -31.95 -26.11 2.59
N LEU A 526 -31.30 -26.76 3.56
CA LEU A 526 -30.03 -26.36 4.13
C LEU A 526 -28.96 -27.43 3.87
N THR A 527 -28.01 -27.14 3.00
CA THR A 527 -26.78 -27.92 2.86
C THR A 527 -25.73 -27.36 3.84
N VAL A 528 -25.05 -28.25 4.56
CA VAL A 528 -23.97 -27.87 5.47
C VAL A 528 -22.71 -28.60 5.06
N LEU A 529 -21.64 -27.84 4.77
CA LEU A 529 -20.29 -28.31 4.55
C LEU A 529 -19.54 -28.15 5.88
N ASP A 530 -19.25 -29.24 6.56
CA ASP A 530 -18.53 -29.33 7.83
C ASP A 530 -17.28 -30.23 7.77
N ASP A 531 -17.02 -30.85 6.62
CA ASP A 531 -15.76 -31.55 6.34
C ASP A 531 -14.66 -30.54 6.01
N PRO A 532 -13.48 -30.60 6.65
CA PRO A 532 -12.38 -29.67 6.39
C PRO A 532 -11.92 -29.60 4.92
N ALA A 533 -11.98 -30.68 4.18
CA ALA A 533 -11.59 -30.70 2.77
C ALA A 533 -12.62 -30.00 1.87
N ASP A 534 -13.91 -30.11 2.23
CA ASP A 534 -14.98 -29.40 1.53
C ASP A 534 -14.93 -27.90 1.85
N ILE A 535 -14.66 -27.53 3.13
CA ILE A 535 -14.46 -26.14 3.54
C ILE A 535 -13.25 -25.52 2.80
N GLU A 536 -12.15 -26.24 2.73
CA GLU A 536 -10.94 -25.82 1.99
C GLU A 536 -11.23 -25.60 0.51
N THR A 537 -12.00 -26.51 -0.11
CA THR A 537 -12.41 -26.38 -1.52
C THR A 537 -13.32 -25.18 -1.72
N ALA A 538 -14.32 -25.00 -0.85
CA ALA A 538 -15.20 -23.83 -0.87
C ALA A 538 -14.42 -22.53 -0.69
N ALA A 539 -13.44 -22.50 0.23
CA ALA A 539 -12.62 -21.33 0.50
C ALA A 539 -11.88 -20.83 -0.76
N ARG A 540 -11.30 -21.74 -1.54
CA ARG A 540 -10.64 -21.39 -2.81
C ARG A 540 -11.61 -20.84 -3.84
N LEU A 541 -12.79 -21.45 -3.99
CA LEU A 541 -13.80 -20.99 -4.93
C LEU A 541 -14.35 -19.60 -4.56
N LEU A 542 -14.59 -19.36 -3.28
CA LEU A 542 -15.10 -18.10 -2.76
C LEU A 542 -14.05 -16.99 -2.81
N ALA A 543 -12.78 -17.32 -2.54
CA ALA A 543 -11.67 -16.40 -2.64
C ALA A 543 -11.47 -15.92 -4.09
N GLU A 544 -11.52 -16.82 -5.07
CA GLU A 544 -11.40 -16.44 -6.48
C GLU A 544 -12.62 -15.63 -6.97
N ALA A 545 -13.82 -15.92 -6.49
CA ALA A 545 -14.99 -15.09 -6.76
C ALA A 545 -14.84 -13.67 -6.21
N ASP A 546 -14.21 -13.52 -5.05
CA ASP A 546 -13.91 -12.22 -4.44
C ASP A 546 -12.81 -11.49 -5.20
N ARG A 547 -11.75 -12.19 -5.63
CA ARG A 547 -10.74 -11.62 -6.54
C ARG A 547 -11.37 -11.02 -7.79
N ILE A 548 -12.27 -11.75 -8.45
CA ILE A 548 -13.01 -11.26 -9.62
C ILE A 548 -13.86 -10.03 -9.27
N ARG A 549 -14.47 -10.01 -8.08
CA ARG A 549 -15.24 -8.85 -7.60
C ARG A 549 -14.36 -7.60 -7.49
N TYR A 550 -13.16 -7.72 -6.93
CA TYR A 550 -12.19 -6.62 -6.84
C TYR A 550 -11.72 -6.14 -8.22
N LEU A 551 -11.42 -7.06 -9.14
CA LEU A 551 -10.88 -6.74 -10.48
C LEU A 551 -11.94 -6.24 -11.46
N THR A 552 -13.23 -6.36 -11.14
CA THR A 552 -14.33 -5.86 -11.97
C THR A 552 -14.70 -4.43 -11.58
N PRO A 553 -14.47 -3.40 -12.42
CA PRO A 553 -14.58 -1.98 -12.02
C PRO A 553 -15.93 -1.57 -11.45
N THR A 554 -17.04 -2.13 -11.96
CA THR A 554 -18.38 -1.85 -11.44
C THR A 554 -18.59 -2.44 -10.06
N LEU A 555 -18.25 -3.74 -9.90
CA LEU A 555 -18.41 -4.45 -8.63
C LEU A 555 -17.47 -3.88 -7.54
N HIS A 556 -16.25 -3.55 -7.91
CA HIS A 556 -15.30 -2.89 -7.01
C HIS A 556 -15.84 -1.55 -6.51
N ARG A 557 -16.32 -0.67 -7.40
CA ARG A 557 -16.87 0.63 -7.03
C ARG A 557 -18.04 0.49 -6.07
N GLU A 558 -18.97 -0.43 -6.33
CA GLU A 558 -20.10 -0.70 -5.46
C GLU A 558 -19.66 -1.24 -4.10
N MET A 559 -18.78 -2.23 -4.07
CA MET A 559 -18.23 -2.79 -2.85
C MET A 559 -17.57 -1.71 -1.97
N MET A 560 -16.78 -0.81 -2.55
CA MET A 560 -16.16 0.29 -1.82
C MET A 560 -17.18 1.33 -1.35
N SER A 561 -18.27 1.54 -2.11
CA SER A 561 -19.37 2.43 -1.73
C SER A 561 -20.22 1.88 -0.59
N GLU A 562 -20.18 0.57 -0.34
CA GLU A 562 -20.84 -0.06 0.80
C GLU A 562 -20.09 0.16 2.11
N LEU A 563 -18.78 0.45 2.09
CA LEU A 563 -17.97 0.68 3.29
C LEU A 563 -18.25 2.05 3.90
N ARG A 564 -18.26 2.10 5.24
CA ARG A 564 -18.44 3.33 6.02
C ARG A 564 -17.20 3.57 6.86
N TRP A 565 -16.59 4.70 6.63
CA TRP A 565 -15.43 5.18 7.36
C TRP A 565 -15.84 6.17 8.44
N ALA A 566 -14.96 6.42 9.41
CA ALA A 566 -15.23 7.41 10.45
C ALA A 566 -15.49 8.80 9.82
N GLY A 567 -16.67 9.36 10.09
CA GLY A 567 -17.09 10.66 9.55
C GLY A 567 -17.94 10.62 8.28
N ASP A 568 -18.27 9.43 7.76
CA ASP A 568 -19.17 9.31 6.61
C ASP A 568 -20.55 9.91 6.88
N PRO A 569 -21.18 10.57 5.90
CA PRO A 569 -22.43 11.32 6.08
C PRO A 569 -23.67 10.43 6.25
N ASP A 570 -23.65 9.17 5.78
CA ASP A 570 -24.76 8.21 5.89
C ASP A 570 -24.35 6.97 6.70
N PRO A 571 -24.35 7.04 8.05
CA PRO A 571 -23.94 5.92 8.88
C PRO A 571 -25.02 4.84 9.01
N ASP A 572 -26.25 5.06 8.57
CA ASP A 572 -27.39 4.16 8.76
C ASP A 572 -27.50 3.10 7.66
N THR A 573 -26.67 3.20 6.64
CA THR A 573 -26.49 2.18 5.59
C THR A 573 -25.04 1.73 5.53
N GLY A 574 -24.76 0.70 4.72
CA GLY A 574 -23.38 0.24 4.51
C GLY A 574 -22.82 -0.58 5.66
N ILE A 575 -21.53 -0.82 5.61
CA ILE A 575 -20.76 -1.69 6.51
C ILE A 575 -19.68 -0.83 7.17
N ASP A 576 -19.75 -0.63 8.47
CA ASP A 576 -18.70 0.04 9.23
C ASP A 576 -17.40 -0.77 9.13
N VAL A 577 -16.32 -0.13 8.67
CA VAL A 577 -15.03 -0.80 8.42
C VAL A 577 -14.44 -1.43 9.69
N THR A 578 -14.77 -0.92 10.87
CA THR A 578 -14.32 -1.49 12.13
C THR A 578 -14.94 -2.86 12.40
N THR A 579 -16.10 -3.18 11.77
CA THR A 579 -16.75 -4.49 11.88
C THR A 579 -16.11 -5.57 11.01
N LEU A 580 -15.17 -5.20 10.14
CA LEU A 580 -14.47 -6.16 9.27
C LEU A 580 -13.49 -7.02 10.05
N GLY A 581 -13.06 -6.59 11.25
CA GLY A 581 -12.12 -7.34 12.08
C GLY A 581 -10.71 -7.45 11.46
N LEU A 582 -10.36 -6.48 10.64
CA LEU A 582 -9.05 -6.36 10.02
C LEU A 582 -8.02 -5.82 11.02
N ASP A 583 -6.80 -6.28 10.93
CA ASP A 583 -5.71 -5.70 11.70
C ASP A 583 -5.27 -4.32 11.12
N PRO A 584 -4.45 -3.53 11.84
CA PRO A 584 -4.05 -2.21 11.36
C PRO A 584 -3.31 -2.21 10.01
N ALA A 585 -2.58 -3.27 9.67
CA ALA A 585 -1.90 -3.40 8.39
C ALA A 585 -2.91 -3.68 7.26
N ASP A 586 -3.84 -4.61 7.49
CA ASP A 586 -4.90 -4.92 6.52
C ASP A 586 -5.81 -3.72 6.26
N MET A 587 -6.06 -2.86 7.28
CA MET A 587 -6.82 -1.62 7.12
C MET A 587 -6.12 -0.62 6.17
N VAL A 588 -4.80 -0.52 6.23
CA VAL A 588 -4.04 0.33 5.30
C VAL A 588 -4.06 -0.26 3.89
N VAL A 589 -3.94 -1.58 3.77
CA VAL A 589 -4.08 -2.27 2.48
C VAL A 589 -5.47 -2.03 1.89
N LEU A 590 -6.54 -2.13 2.70
CA LEU A 590 -7.90 -1.83 2.25
C LEU A 590 -8.04 -0.39 1.72
N ASP A 591 -7.38 0.59 2.36
CA ASP A 591 -7.37 1.99 1.90
C ASP A 591 -6.67 2.14 0.54
N ILE A 592 -5.62 1.38 0.28
CA ILE A 592 -4.98 1.29 -1.05
C ILE A 592 -5.92 0.63 -2.05
N LEU A 593 -6.53 -0.51 -1.68
CA LEU A 593 -7.37 -1.31 -2.57
C LEU A 593 -8.67 -0.59 -2.98
N ARG A 594 -9.14 0.40 -2.23
CA ARG A 594 -10.32 1.20 -2.63
C ARG A 594 -10.06 2.10 -3.84
N ARG A 595 -8.80 2.28 -4.26
CA ARG A 595 -8.40 3.12 -5.39
C ARG A 595 -8.63 2.39 -6.73
N PRO A 596 -9.55 2.88 -7.61
CA PRO A 596 -9.86 2.20 -8.88
C PRO A 596 -8.64 2.05 -9.80
N GLU A 597 -7.73 3.02 -9.78
CA GLU A 597 -6.52 3.00 -10.59
C GLU A 597 -5.53 1.90 -10.15
N VAL A 598 -5.53 1.51 -8.87
CA VAL A 598 -4.74 0.38 -8.36
C VAL A 598 -5.33 -0.93 -8.88
N MET A 599 -6.65 -1.09 -8.80
CA MET A 599 -7.34 -2.28 -9.32
C MET A 599 -7.14 -2.43 -10.83
N ALA A 600 -7.19 -1.33 -11.58
CA ALA A 600 -6.92 -1.35 -13.00
C ALA A 600 -5.51 -1.89 -13.31
N LYS A 601 -4.50 -1.49 -12.52
CA LYS A 601 -3.13 -2.01 -12.70
C LYS A 601 -3.00 -3.48 -12.35
N LEU A 602 -3.64 -3.95 -11.29
CA LEU A 602 -3.67 -5.38 -10.97
C LEU A 602 -4.34 -6.19 -12.09
N SER A 603 -5.43 -5.68 -12.66
CA SER A 603 -6.10 -6.31 -13.81
C SER A 603 -5.21 -6.33 -15.07
N ASP A 604 -4.55 -5.20 -15.40
CA ASP A 604 -3.64 -5.10 -16.55
C ASP A 604 -2.46 -6.09 -16.46
N TRP A 605 -2.04 -6.45 -15.26
CA TRP A 605 -0.91 -7.36 -15.02
C TRP A 605 -1.33 -8.83 -14.86
N ASP A 606 -2.63 -9.14 -14.95
CA ASP A 606 -3.19 -10.44 -14.57
C ASP A 606 -2.75 -10.89 -13.16
N ALA A 607 -2.70 -9.93 -12.25
CA ALA A 607 -2.25 -10.07 -10.86
C ALA A 607 -3.44 -10.05 -9.88
N GLY A 608 -3.17 -9.81 -8.59
CA GLY A 608 -4.20 -9.71 -7.55
C GLY A 608 -4.53 -11.06 -6.90
N SER A 609 -3.60 -12.00 -6.90
CA SER A 609 -3.77 -13.31 -6.23
C SER A 609 -4.11 -13.18 -4.73
N ALA A 610 -3.66 -12.08 -4.11
CA ALA A 610 -3.91 -11.77 -2.69
C ALA A 610 -5.31 -11.20 -2.40
N LEU A 611 -6.07 -10.78 -3.40
CA LEU A 611 -7.36 -10.10 -3.19
C LEU A 611 -8.42 -11.00 -2.57
N GLY A 612 -8.27 -12.32 -2.68
CA GLY A 612 -9.15 -13.31 -2.05
C GLY A 612 -8.66 -13.87 -0.72
N ASP A 613 -7.46 -13.51 -0.25
CA ASP A 613 -6.83 -14.14 0.91
C ASP A 613 -7.66 -13.98 2.19
N ASP A 614 -8.23 -12.80 2.44
CA ASP A 614 -9.07 -12.57 3.62
C ASP A 614 -10.33 -13.48 3.61
N THR A 615 -10.97 -13.64 2.45
CA THR A 615 -12.10 -14.56 2.27
C THR A 615 -11.66 -16.01 2.48
N TYR A 616 -10.52 -16.41 1.91
CA TYR A 616 -9.97 -17.75 2.11
C TYR A 616 -9.72 -18.05 3.60
N GLU A 617 -9.02 -17.16 4.31
CA GLU A 617 -8.69 -17.33 5.72
C GLU A 617 -9.94 -17.35 6.62
N ARG A 618 -10.94 -16.51 6.32
CA ARG A 618 -12.22 -16.51 7.05
C ARG A 618 -12.98 -17.80 6.86
N VAL A 619 -13.05 -18.32 5.65
CA VAL A 619 -13.76 -19.55 5.35
C VAL A 619 -13.06 -20.74 5.96
N THR A 620 -11.74 -20.87 5.84
CA THR A 620 -10.97 -21.97 6.42
C THR A 620 -10.96 -21.97 7.96
N SER A 621 -11.12 -20.80 8.59
CA SER A 621 -11.28 -20.67 10.04
C SER A 621 -12.70 -20.94 10.54
N SER A 622 -13.62 -21.36 9.67
CA SER A 622 -15.02 -21.61 10.03
C SER A 622 -15.25 -23.05 10.51
N SER A 623 -16.29 -23.25 11.32
CA SER A 623 -16.76 -24.56 11.73
C SER A 623 -17.59 -25.25 10.66
N ALA A 624 -18.32 -24.47 9.86
CA ALA A 624 -19.11 -24.96 8.74
C ALA A 624 -19.50 -23.83 7.79
N LEU A 625 -19.82 -24.18 6.55
CA LEU A 625 -20.57 -23.34 5.62
C LEU A 625 -21.98 -23.91 5.46
N ALA A 626 -22.99 -23.08 5.64
CA ALA A 626 -24.39 -23.41 5.47
C ALA A 626 -24.95 -22.71 4.23
N VAL A 627 -25.46 -23.45 3.27
CA VAL A 627 -26.00 -22.94 2.01
C VAL A 627 -27.50 -23.18 2.01
N VAL A 628 -28.26 -22.08 1.99
CA VAL A 628 -29.72 -22.14 1.85
C VAL A 628 -30.09 -22.19 0.38
N SER A 629 -30.86 -23.18 -0.03
CA SER A 629 -31.34 -23.34 -1.40
C SER A 629 -32.87 -23.54 -1.45
N VAL A 630 -33.46 -23.20 -2.58
CA VAL A 630 -34.91 -23.33 -2.83
C VAL A 630 -35.14 -23.79 -4.26
N ARG A 631 -36.21 -24.56 -4.48
CA ARG A 631 -36.65 -24.90 -5.82
C ARG A 631 -37.32 -23.73 -6.50
N GLY A 632 -36.92 -23.47 -7.75
CA GLY A 632 -37.44 -22.37 -8.55
C GLY A 632 -36.44 -21.23 -8.69
N ARG A 633 -36.84 -20.23 -9.53
CA ARG A 633 -35.95 -19.11 -9.92
C ARG A 633 -36.68 -17.75 -9.89
N ARG A 634 -37.94 -17.72 -9.42
CA ARG A 634 -38.73 -16.49 -9.35
C ARG A 634 -38.33 -15.69 -8.09
N LEU A 635 -38.58 -14.41 -8.08
CA LEU A 635 -38.36 -13.56 -6.90
C LEU A 635 -39.15 -14.03 -5.68
N THR A 636 -40.34 -14.59 -5.89
CA THR A 636 -41.15 -15.20 -4.82
C THR A 636 -40.48 -16.42 -4.18
N ASP A 637 -39.72 -17.20 -4.99
CA ASP A 637 -39.01 -18.37 -4.49
C ASP A 637 -37.80 -17.90 -3.63
N TYR A 638 -37.08 -16.86 -4.08
CA TYR A 638 -36.02 -16.21 -3.31
C TYR A 638 -36.53 -15.55 -2.02
N ALA A 639 -37.73 -14.99 -2.01
CA ALA A 639 -38.33 -14.44 -0.79
C ALA A 639 -38.66 -15.54 0.24
N LEU A 640 -39.16 -16.69 -0.22
CA LEU A 640 -39.30 -17.87 0.66
C LEU A 640 -37.95 -18.30 1.26
N ALA A 641 -36.95 -18.45 0.42
CA ALA A 641 -35.59 -18.78 0.88
C ALA A 641 -35.01 -17.73 1.83
N GLY A 642 -35.39 -16.47 1.70
CA GLY A 642 -34.99 -15.38 2.59
C GLY A 642 -35.53 -15.53 4.00
N SER A 643 -36.77 -16.01 4.12
CA SER A 643 -37.38 -16.39 5.41
C SER A 643 -36.58 -17.51 6.07
N ALA A 644 -36.20 -18.55 5.31
CA ALA A 644 -35.37 -19.65 5.79
C ALA A 644 -33.94 -19.18 6.17
N VAL A 645 -33.33 -18.28 5.41
CA VAL A 645 -32.02 -17.70 5.75
C VAL A 645 -32.06 -17.06 7.13
N GLU A 646 -33.08 -16.25 7.43
CA GLU A 646 -33.18 -15.57 8.73
C GLU A 646 -33.50 -16.56 9.86
N ALA A 647 -34.36 -17.56 9.63
CA ALA A 647 -34.64 -18.61 10.58
C ALA A 647 -33.37 -19.40 10.97
N VAL A 648 -32.56 -19.78 9.96
CA VAL A 648 -31.28 -20.46 10.19
C VAL A 648 -30.30 -19.56 10.92
N TRP A 649 -30.21 -18.27 10.57
CA TRP A 649 -29.30 -17.34 11.20
C TRP A 649 -29.65 -17.11 12.68
N VAL A 650 -30.91 -16.82 12.98
CA VAL A 650 -31.39 -16.64 14.36
C VAL A 650 -31.18 -17.93 15.17
N GLY A 651 -31.48 -19.08 14.57
CA GLY A 651 -31.28 -20.39 15.20
C GLY A 651 -29.82 -20.69 15.51
N ALA A 652 -28.92 -20.44 14.57
CA ALA A 652 -27.48 -20.63 14.76
C ALA A 652 -26.93 -19.74 15.87
N GLN A 653 -27.31 -18.46 15.87
CA GLN A 653 -26.88 -17.52 16.89
C GLN A 653 -27.43 -17.85 18.29
N ARG A 654 -28.67 -18.35 18.39
CA ARG A 654 -29.25 -18.87 19.64
C ARG A 654 -28.42 -20.03 20.21
N CYS A 655 -27.80 -20.82 19.32
CA CYS A 655 -26.91 -21.92 19.71
C CYS A 655 -25.45 -21.46 19.95
N GLY A 656 -25.17 -20.15 20.01
CA GLY A 656 -23.85 -19.59 20.29
C GLY A 656 -22.91 -19.53 19.11
N LEU A 657 -23.39 -19.74 17.88
CA LEU A 657 -22.58 -19.60 16.66
C LEU A 657 -22.53 -18.15 16.18
N ALA A 658 -21.37 -17.71 15.77
CA ALA A 658 -21.17 -16.50 15.01
C ALA A 658 -21.54 -16.74 13.54
N VAL A 659 -22.32 -15.84 12.95
CA VAL A 659 -22.81 -16.00 11.58
C VAL A 659 -22.38 -14.81 10.71
N GLN A 660 -21.81 -15.12 9.56
CA GLN A 660 -21.48 -14.12 8.51
C GLN A 660 -22.08 -14.57 7.18
N PRO A 661 -22.87 -13.71 6.49
CA PRO A 661 -23.29 -13.99 5.13
C PRO A 661 -22.12 -13.82 4.17
N VAL A 662 -22.03 -14.71 3.18
CA VAL A 662 -21.07 -14.66 2.08
C VAL A 662 -21.84 -14.70 0.77
N SER A 663 -21.67 -13.70 -0.07
CA SER A 663 -22.34 -13.59 -1.37
C SER A 663 -21.29 -13.54 -2.47
N PRO A 664 -20.84 -14.71 -2.98
CA PRO A 664 -19.90 -14.72 -4.10
C PRO A 664 -20.53 -14.10 -5.36
N ALA A 665 -19.72 -13.47 -6.21
CA ALA A 665 -20.19 -12.74 -7.38
C ALA A 665 -21.07 -13.58 -8.33
N PHE A 666 -20.89 -14.90 -8.37
CA PHE A 666 -21.68 -15.82 -9.20
C PHE A 666 -23.03 -16.24 -8.59
N LEU A 667 -23.32 -15.91 -7.32
CA LEU A 667 -24.42 -16.52 -6.57
C LEU A 667 -25.79 -16.37 -7.26
N TYR A 668 -26.06 -15.16 -7.73
CA TYR A 668 -27.36 -14.79 -8.31
C TYR A 668 -27.38 -14.82 -9.85
N ALA A 669 -26.29 -15.18 -10.52
CA ALA A 669 -26.27 -15.32 -11.97
C ALA A 669 -26.89 -16.66 -12.39
N HIS A 670 -27.87 -16.63 -13.31
CA HIS A 670 -28.54 -17.85 -13.77
C HIS A 670 -28.01 -18.38 -15.11
N ASP A 671 -27.51 -17.48 -15.95
CA ASP A 671 -27.06 -17.79 -17.30
C ASP A 671 -25.84 -16.96 -17.71
N ASP A 672 -25.37 -17.16 -18.95
CA ASP A 672 -24.20 -16.47 -19.46
C ASP A 672 -24.43 -14.96 -19.67
N GLN A 673 -25.67 -14.55 -19.90
CA GLN A 673 -26.01 -13.14 -20.02
C GLN A 673 -25.87 -12.43 -18.65
N ASP A 674 -26.37 -13.06 -17.58
CA ASP A 674 -26.21 -12.56 -16.20
C ASP A 674 -24.71 -12.43 -15.85
N ARG A 675 -23.89 -13.45 -16.13
CA ARG A 675 -22.45 -13.45 -15.85
C ARG A 675 -21.69 -12.41 -16.66
N SER A 676 -22.01 -12.29 -17.93
CA SER A 676 -21.41 -11.27 -18.79
C SER A 676 -21.78 -9.86 -18.38
N ALA A 677 -22.99 -9.64 -17.86
CA ALA A 677 -23.40 -8.34 -17.32
C ALA A 677 -22.67 -8.01 -16.01
N LEU A 678 -22.41 -9.01 -15.17
CA LEU A 678 -21.65 -8.84 -13.91
C LEU A 678 -20.18 -8.49 -14.19
N SER A 679 -19.50 -9.32 -14.98
CA SER A 679 -18.08 -9.17 -15.26
C SER A 679 -17.76 -9.68 -16.66
N PRO A 680 -17.77 -8.80 -17.69
CA PRO A 680 -17.54 -9.23 -19.08
C PRO A 680 -16.20 -9.95 -19.27
N GLY A 681 -15.14 -9.50 -18.60
CA GLY A 681 -13.81 -10.11 -18.70
C GLY A 681 -13.65 -11.45 -17.96
N HIS A 682 -14.56 -11.81 -17.05
CA HIS A 682 -14.45 -13.00 -16.20
C HIS A 682 -15.70 -13.88 -16.25
N ALA A 683 -16.55 -13.75 -17.26
CA ALA A 683 -17.82 -14.48 -17.34
C ALA A 683 -17.65 -16.00 -17.35
N GLU A 684 -16.63 -16.51 -18.05
CA GLU A 684 -16.29 -17.95 -18.09
C GLU A 684 -15.78 -18.43 -16.72
N ALA A 685 -14.88 -17.69 -16.10
CA ALA A 685 -14.38 -18.01 -14.76
C ALA A 685 -15.52 -18.05 -13.72
N LEU A 686 -16.45 -17.08 -13.77
CA LEU A 686 -17.65 -17.08 -12.90
C LEU A 686 -18.55 -18.30 -13.16
N HIS A 687 -18.65 -18.77 -14.42
CA HIS A 687 -19.37 -19.99 -14.76
C HIS A 687 -18.74 -21.21 -14.10
N ASP A 688 -17.43 -21.37 -14.23
CA ASP A 688 -16.70 -22.52 -13.70
C ASP A 688 -16.73 -22.55 -12.17
N LEU A 689 -16.55 -21.39 -11.53
CA LEU A 689 -16.67 -21.26 -10.07
C LEU A 689 -18.06 -21.63 -9.58
N GLN A 690 -19.11 -21.13 -10.23
CA GLN A 690 -20.49 -21.44 -9.88
C GLN A 690 -20.77 -22.94 -10.06
N TYR A 691 -20.33 -23.52 -11.18
CA TYR A 691 -20.51 -24.95 -11.45
C TYR A 691 -19.79 -25.82 -10.41
N ALA A 692 -18.54 -25.48 -10.07
CA ALA A 692 -17.78 -26.21 -9.04
C ALA A 692 -18.41 -26.08 -7.66
N PHE A 693 -18.87 -24.88 -7.29
CA PHE A 693 -19.53 -24.64 -6.00
C PHE A 693 -20.87 -25.38 -5.87
N ARG A 694 -21.69 -25.38 -6.93
CA ARG A 694 -22.95 -26.13 -6.95
C ARG A 694 -22.71 -27.65 -6.86
N ARG A 695 -21.66 -28.17 -7.49
CA ARG A 695 -21.29 -29.59 -7.34
C ARG A 695 -20.86 -29.92 -5.92
N LEU A 696 -20.06 -29.06 -5.30
CA LEU A 696 -19.59 -29.24 -3.92
C LEU A 696 -20.74 -29.27 -2.94
N THR A 697 -21.76 -28.42 -3.14
CA THR A 697 -22.93 -28.31 -2.28
C THR A 697 -24.07 -29.28 -2.65
N GLY A 698 -23.92 -30.05 -3.70
CA GLY A 698 -24.97 -30.97 -4.17
C GLY A 698 -26.25 -30.29 -4.68
N THR A 699 -26.16 -28.99 -5.06
CA THR A 699 -27.33 -28.21 -5.50
C THR A 699 -27.82 -28.67 -6.87
N GLU A 700 -29.07 -29.06 -6.95
CA GLU A 700 -29.74 -29.56 -8.15
C GLU A 700 -29.92 -28.43 -9.21
N ARG A 701 -30.17 -28.82 -10.49
CA ARG A 701 -30.29 -27.83 -11.61
C ARG A 701 -31.51 -26.92 -11.48
N ASP A 702 -32.60 -27.39 -10.88
CA ASP A 702 -33.85 -26.64 -10.65
C ASP A 702 -33.89 -25.88 -9.32
N GLU A 703 -32.83 -26.00 -8.52
CA GLU A 703 -32.64 -25.26 -7.28
C GLU A 703 -31.87 -23.97 -7.50
N SER A 704 -32.15 -22.98 -6.68
CA SER A 704 -31.43 -21.72 -6.57
C SER A 704 -30.80 -21.58 -5.20
N GLN A 705 -29.53 -21.25 -5.14
CA GLN A 705 -28.85 -20.88 -3.90
C GLN A 705 -29.23 -19.45 -3.51
N ALA A 706 -29.76 -19.27 -2.31
CA ALA A 706 -30.23 -17.98 -1.84
C ALA A 706 -29.14 -17.20 -1.10
N LEU A 707 -28.40 -17.89 -0.23
CA LEU A 707 -27.30 -17.28 0.53
C LEU A 707 -26.37 -18.37 1.09
N VAL A 708 -25.10 -18.03 1.22
CA VAL A 708 -24.10 -18.80 1.95
C VAL A 708 -23.89 -18.14 3.31
N LEU A 709 -23.94 -18.92 4.38
CA LEU A 709 -23.69 -18.47 5.75
C LEU A 709 -22.43 -19.17 6.27
N ARG A 710 -21.46 -18.41 6.70
CA ARG A 710 -20.30 -18.91 7.43
C ARG A 710 -20.68 -19.03 8.91
N LEU A 711 -20.49 -20.22 9.48
CA LEU A 711 -20.75 -20.55 10.87
C LEU A 711 -19.42 -20.79 11.60
N SER A 712 -19.21 -20.12 12.73
CA SER A 712 -17.98 -20.26 13.52
C SER A 712 -18.23 -19.95 15.00
N TYR A 713 -17.26 -20.23 15.86
CA TYR A 713 -17.25 -19.73 17.22
C TYR A 713 -16.36 -18.50 17.30
N ALA A 714 -16.94 -17.33 17.57
CA ALA A 714 -16.22 -16.06 17.68
C ALA A 714 -16.84 -15.17 18.78
N PRO A 715 -16.08 -14.26 19.40
CA PRO A 715 -16.64 -13.27 20.30
C PRO A 715 -17.66 -12.38 19.56
N ARG A 716 -18.55 -11.74 20.32
CA ARG A 716 -19.51 -10.81 19.71
C ARG A 716 -18.80 -9.60 19.10
N PRO A 717 -19.29 -9.08 17.97
CA PRO A 717 -18.77 -7.85 17.39
C PRO A 717 -19.03 -6.66 18.31
N THR A 718 -18.10 -5.71 18.33
CA THR A 718 -18.18 -4.51 19.17
C THR A 718 -19.12 -3.44 18.60
N VAL A 719 -19.41 -3.50 17.30
CA VAL A 719 -20.26 -2.54 16.59
C VAL A 719 -21.37 -3.28 15.86
N ARG A 720 -22.60 -2.80 16.02
CA ARG A 720 -23.78 -3.32 15.31
C ARG A 720 -24.08 -2.50 14.07
N SER A 721 -24.60 -3.15 13.02
CA SER A 721 -25.11 -2.47 11.82
C SER A 721 -26.28 -1.57 12.19
N ARG A 722 -26.20 -0.31 11.76
CA ARG A 722 -27.28 0.66 11.93
C ARG A 722 -28.42 0.41 10.94
N ARG A 723 -29.55 1.05 11.15
CA ARG A 723 -30.73 0.98 10.28
C ARG A 723 -31.26 2.39 10.03
N ARG A 724 -31.82 2.59 8.83
CA ARG A 724 -32.56 3.81 8.54
C ARG A 724 -33.74 3.95 9.50
N ALA A 725 -33.99 5.17 9.97
CA ALA A 725 -35.15 5.46 10.78
C ALA A 725 -36.42 5.14 10.00
N HIS A 726 -37.37 4.43 10.62
CA HIS A 726 -38.71 4.24 10.05
C HIS A 726 -39.45 5.59 10.16
N THR A 727 -39.76 6.20 9.04
CA THR A 727 -40.66 7.35 9.01
C THR A 727 -42.08 6.81 9.07
N GLY A 728 -42.69 6.84 10.26
CA GLY A 728 -44.10 6.53 10.44
C GLY A 728 -44.96 7.34 9.45
N SER A 729 -45.65 6.63 8.58
CA SER A 729 -46.48 7.24 7.56
C SER A 729 -47.78 7.81 8.18
N THR A 730 -47.86 9.15 8.25
CA THR A 730 -49.15 9.81 8.18
C THR A 730 -49.50 9.95 6.69
N PRO A 731 -50.58 9.40 6.16
CA PRO A 731 -50.97 9.58 4.77
C PRO A 731 -51.48 11.01 4.61
N GLN A 732 -50.70 11.86 3.94
CA GLN A 732 -51.26 13.06 3.33
C GLN A 732 -51.94 12.67 2.00
N TYR A 733 -53.21 12.45 2.03
CA TYR A 733 -54.07 12.54 0.84
C TYR A 733 -54.21 14.02 0.44
N SER A 734 -53.70 14.40 -0.70
CA SER A 734 -54.15 15.55 -1.47
C SER A 734 -54.14 15.22 -2.96
#